data_c5e8adfe84c944f308edb4ccb8065684
#
_entry.id   c5e8adfe84c944f308edb4ccb8065684
#
_cell.length_a   1.000
_cell.length_b   1.000
_cell.length_c   1.000
_cell.angle_alpha   90.00
_cell.angle_beta   90.00
_cell.angle_gamma   90.00
#
_symmetry.space_group_name_H-M   'P 1'
#
loop_
_entity.id
_entity.type
_entity.pdbx_description
1 polymer ?
#
loop_
_entity_poly.entity_id
_entity_poly.type
_entity_poly.pdbx_seq_one_letter_code
_entity_poly.pdbx_strand_id
1 'polypeptide(L)'
;MGFLPSNKWLEQYDKTLVPEMFVRITYHVSDDKAQADAIASSSNQALFSNTLSVTDLDSASLANYATGEPNLWVLDGSKLLVPGSEPYENAGYLSMDCVSDTNHPIITFSFSKTHTERIPGITIVWSSVLNEFAKSFRLAAYSGKELVASKQIDDNQSVESSVDFEISGYDSITLEILEWCIQGRRARVEQVEFGQRIQFNKADLLSYTHESKRDPVSGQLSKDSVSFSVDNSKQRWNPVNPGGLYQYLYERQEVFVQYGMDMGNSIEWIDGGKFFLSGWTIPANGITASFDARDALSFLQDSIYTGHTSGTLYQMCFDALELLDVSGISYEISEELKNYSSDISSDASSYKNADVLQLAANAAGMALYQSRDGVIHIERVPFVPVTRSGIEEISLLNSFKYPEITFSTKIKNVSCKVGGESVFYPTGASGNGATQSINNPLVSKSVSSSAKNALTETYALLSNRRKVNLEFRASPHIDALSFVRANHQFGYASNVLVTDAKYTFNGCFKGTMEGYMVESASALRLDKDSVFVAPGETVRLTATLVPSSEDSPAIGWEASPPDVVSISVVSNKGGVSVCDISFISSGDAVVTAFVSSVSAKCTVISQAPSLSDMPEGSSVYIQESGADVEFVVAKHGYEPGLNGPGRTLLIRKEPLAETVWNQTHVNTYDGSSIDRLLKGDYANRFSDTVKSAMGLTSFYYTVGGSTTEIRTLSRSVFLPSIYEMFDPEDKNADVYVNGSNPFFKKEGSVLPKQTRNVFVQSYDDSVNRLICRWSRSPAWRDYSGNPIQGQLVGTYSLGTNNGGKTFFYSESYNAWSSNKFSPVFTLPSTTKVGNDKKILL
;
A
#
# COMPACT_ATOMS: atom_id res chain seq x y z
N MET A 1 -3.29 11.36 5.63
CA MET A 1 -4.76 11.57 5.83
C MET A 1 -5.09 11.12 7.24
N GLY A 2 -5.91 11.90 7.96
CA GLY A 2 -6.23 11.58 9.35
C GLY A 2 -6.95 10.23 9.48
N PHE A 3 -6.70 9.55 10.57
CA PHE A 3 -7.45 8.33 10.93
C PHE A 3 -8.92 8.71 11.18
N LEU A 4 -9.84 8.02 10.51
CA LEU A 4 -11.27 8.30 10.70
C LEU A 4 -11.79 7.48 11.89
N PRO A 5 -12.16 8.14 13.02
CA PRO A 5 -12.81 7.44 14.12
C PRO A 5 -14.22 7.00 13.73
N SER A 6 -14.87 6.21 14.56
CA SER A 6 -16.25 5.79 14.30
C SER A 6 -17.20 7.00 14.28
N ASN A 7 -18.33 6.87 13.57
CA ASN A 7 -19.37 7.91 13.59
C ASN A 7 -19.84 8.20 15.02
N LYS A 8 -19.84 7.18 15.89
CA LYS A 8 -20.20 7.34 17.30
C LYS A 8 -19.21 8.20 18.06
N TRP A 9 -17.89 8.09 17.75
CA TRP A 9 -16.87 8.98 18.30
C TRP A 9 -17.14 10.44 17.94
N LEU A 10 -17.37 10.71 16.65
CA LEU A 10 -17.66 12.07 16.15
C LEU A 10 -18.91 12.65 16.81
N GLU A 11 -19.99 11.87 16.91
CA GLU A 11 -21.21 12.27 17.60
C GLU A 11 -20.99 12.58 19.09
N GLN A 12 -20.13 11.85 19.78
CA GLN A 12 -19.78 12.12 21.18
C GLN A 12 -18.92 13.36 21.31
N TYR A 13 -18.00 13.59 20.39
CA TYR A 13 -17.15 14.77 20.37
C TYR A 13 -17.94 16.07 20.16
N ASP A 14 -18.98 16.07 19.36
CA ASP A 14 -19.83 17.21 19.07
C ASP A 14 -20.78 17.61 20.22
N LYS A 15 -20.85 16.81 21.29
CA LYS A 15 -21.66 17.15 22.46
C LYS A 15 -21.07 18.29 23.26
N THR A 16 -21.94 19.07 23.89
CA THR A 16 -21.54 20.15 24.83
C THR A 16 -20.68 19.60 25.96
N LEU A 17 -21.07 18.42 26.51
CA LEU A 17 -20.26 17.65 27.46
C LEU A 17 -19.64 16.46 26.72
N VAL A 18 -18.37 16.58 26.38
CA VAL A 18 -17.62 15.50 25.79
C VAL A 18 -17.28 14.45 26.84
N PRO A 19 -17.39 13.17 26.54
CA PRO A 19 -16.92 12.11 27.41
C PRO A 19 -15.45 12.26 27.76
N GLU A 20 -15.02 11.55 28.79
CA GLU A 20 -13.62 11.54 29.16
C GLU A 20 -12.75 10.98 28.04
N MET A 21 -11.63 11.67 27.78
CA MET A 21 -10.65 11.24 26.79
C MET A 21 -9.37 10.78 27.49
N PHE A 22 -8.64 9.87 26.85
CA PHE A 22 -7.47 9.22 27.37
C PHE A 22 -6.32 9.23 26.36
N VAL A 23 -5.10 9.15 26.88
CA VAL A 23 -3.89 8.81 26.11
C VAL A 23 -3.35 7.51 26.68
N ARG A 24 -3.00 6.61 25.82
CA ARG A 24 -2.26 5.39 26.14
C ARG A 24 -0.97 5.38 25.35
N ILE A 25 0.14 5.16 26.04
CA ILE A 25 1.46 5.04 25.43
C ILE A 25 1.95 3.64 25.72
N THR A 26 2.23 2.89 24.67
CA THR A 26 2.85 1.56 24.75
C THR A 26 4.30 1.71 24.38
N TYR A 27 5.18 1.36 25.28
CA TYR A 27 6.61 1.39 25.12
C TYR A 27 7.16 -0.03 25.08
N HIS A 28 7.87 -0.38 24.02
CA HIS A 28 8.41 -1.71 23.83
C HIS A 28 9.85 -1.75 24.34
N VAL A 29 10.10 -2.62 25.33
CA VAL A 29 11.43 -2.94 25.83
C VAL A 29 11.75 -4.36 25.37
N SER A 30 12.20 -4.54 24.13
CA SER A 30 12.45 -5.85 23.51
C SER A 30 13.95 -6.05 23.22
N ASP A 31 14.35 -7.32 23.09
CA ASP A 31 15.64 -7.70 22.52
C ASP A 31 15.41 -8.14 21.06
N ASP A 32 15.65 -7.22 20.12
CA ASP A 32 15.48 -7.47 18.68
C ASP A 32 16.34 -8.61 18.16
N LYS A 33 17.51 -8.85 18.77
CA LYS A 33 18.39 -9.96 18.39
C LYS A 33 17.84 -11.30 18.83
N ALA A 34 17.27 -11.37 20.04
CA ALA A 34 16.60 -12.57 20.52
C ALA A 34 15.31 -12.82 19.69
N GLN A 35 14.56 -11.76 19.37
CA GLN A 35 13.35 -11.84 18.54
C GLN A 35 13.65 -12.42 17.16
N ALA A 36 14.68 -11.92 16.50
CA ALA A 36 15.07 -12.35 15.15
C ALA A 36 15.69 -13.77 15.12
N ASP A 37 16.31 -14.24 16.24
CA ASP A 37 16.95 -15.55 16.35
C ASP A 37 15.97 -16.65 16.81
N ALA A 38 14.82 -16.30 17.34
CA ALA A 38 13.88 -17.22 17.92
C ALA A 38 13.16 -18.08 16.89
N ILE A 39 13.19 -19.40 17.09
CA ILE A 39 12.42 -20.37 16.29
C ILE A 39 11.41 -21.05 17.21
N ALA A 40 10.14 -20.77 17.00
CA ALA A 40 9.05 -21.37 17.76
C ALA A 40 8.67 -22.75 17.21
N SER A 41 8.43 -23.70 18.09
CA SER A 41 7.99 -25.05 17.74
C SER A 41 7.10 -25.65 18.83
N SER A 42 6.21 -26.57 18.45
CA SER A 42 5.38 -27.33 19.40
C SER A 42 5.07 -28.71 18.84
N SER A 43 5.09 -29.72 19.70
CA SER A 43 4.61 -31.06 19.35
C SER A 43 3.08 -31.20 19.47
N ASN A 44 2.42 -30.24 20.13
CA ASN A 44 0.96 -30.17 20.31
C ASN A 44 0.41 -29.01 19.50
N GLN A 45 0.44 -29.13 18.17
CA GLN A 45 -0.11 -28.10 17.27
C GLN A 45 -1.09 -28.71 16.28
N ALA A 46 -2.14 -27.99 15.95
CA ALA A 46 -3.06 -28.35 14.89
C ALA A 46 -2.35 -28.30 13.51
N LEU A 47 -2.75 -29.15 12.57
CA LEU A 47 -2.11 -29.24 11.24
C LEU A 47 -2.09 -27.91 10.47
N PHE A 48 -3.06 -27.06 10.69
CA PHE A 48 -3.19 -25.73 10.07
C PHE A 48 -2.64 -24.59 10.93
N SER A 49 -1.98 -24.91 12.06
CA SER A 49 -1.27 -23.94 12.89
C SER A 49 0.11 -23.64 12.30
N ASN A 50 0.51 -22.39 12.35
CA ASN A 50 1.87 -21.98 12.01
C ASN A 50 2.57 -21.42 13.24
N THR A 51 3.19 -22.31 14.04
CA THR A 51 3.88 -21.89 15.26
C THR A 51 5.07 -20.96 14.97
N LEU A 52 5.68 -21.03 13.79
CA LEU A 52 6.78 -20.14 13.40
C LEU A 52 6.34 -18.66 13.31
N SER A 53 5.10 -18.40 12.94
CA SER A 53 4.60 -17.02 12.83
C SER A 53 4.41 -16.32 14.18
N VAL A 54 4.47 -17.05 15.29
CA VAL A 54 4.29 -16.50 16.65
C VAL A 54 5.40 -15.53 17.06
N THR A 55 6.60 -15.66 16.49
CA THR A 55 7.73 -14.75 16.74
C THR A 55 7.86 -13.63 15.71
N ASP A 56 7.02 -13.63 14.68
CA ASP A 56 6.96 -12.57 13.69
C ASP A 56 6.00 -11.47 14.18
N LEU A 57 6.55 -10.33 14.59
CA LEU A 57 5.78 -9.22 15.14
C LEU A 57 5.03 -8.42 14.06
N ASP A 58 5.41 -8.58 12.80
CA ASP A 58 4.74 -7.95 11.66
C ASP A 58 3.56 -8.78 11.13
N SER A 59 3.47 -10.05 11.51
CA SER A 59 2.34 -10.91 11.13
C SER A 59 1.13 -10.62 12.03
N ALA A 60 0.12 -9.97 11.46
CA ALA A 60 -1.09 -9.59 12.20
C ALA A 60 -2.12 -10.73 12.21
N SER A 61 -2.59 -11.09 13.36
CA SER A 61 -3.82 -11.80 13.72
C SER A 61 -3.98 -13.28 13.31
N LEU A 62 -4.39 -14.07 14.30
CA LEU A 62 -4.86 -15.45 14.11
C LEU A 62 -6.04 -15.52 13.13
N ALA A 63 -5.97 -16.45 12.21
CA ALA A 63 -7.12 -16.80 11.41
C ALA A 63 -8.24 -17.40 12.27
N ASN A 64 -9.45 -16.89 12.13
CA ASN A 64 -10.61 -17.32 12.92
C ASN A 64 -11.26 -18.58 12.30
N TYR A 65 -10.70 -19.74 12.58
CA TYR A 65 -11.18 -21.02 12.05
C TYR A 65 -12.37 -21.61 12.82
N ALA A 66 -13.25 -22.27 12.09
CA ALA A 66 -14.34 -23.10 12.63
C ALA A 66 -13.77 -24.47 13.08
N THR A 67 -13.14 -24.50 14.23
CA THR A 67 -12.42 -25.67 14.77
C THR A 67 -13.30 -26.75 15.42
N GLY A 68 -14.62 -26.52 15.49
CA GLY A 68 -15.56 -27.45 16.09
C GLY A 68 -15.48 -27.60 17.61
N GLU A 69 -14.81 -26.67 18.28
CA GLU A 69 -14.74 -26.63 19.76
C GLU A 69 -16.12 -26.34 20.36
N PRO A 70 -16.41 -26.85 21.57
CA PRO A 70 -17.68 -26.61 22.23
C PRO A 70 -17.98 -25.11 22.36
N ASN A 71 -19.18 -24.71 21.99
CA ASN A 71 -19.67 -23.32 22.06
C ASN A 71 -18.84 -22.28 21.28
N LEU A 72 -18.07 -22.68 20.29
CA LEU A 72 -17.25 -21.78 19.49
C LEU A 72 -17.75 -21.60 18.06
N TRP A 73 -18.32 -22.61 17.45
CA TRP A 73 -18.70 -22.55 16.03
C TRP A 73 -20.01 -21.80 15.81
N VAL A 74 -20.03 -20.98 14.78
CA VAL A 74 -21.19 -20.18 14.33
C VAL A 74 -21.31 -20.38 12.84
N LEU A 75 -22.54 -20.61 12.35
CA LEU A 75 -22.83 -20.82 10.91
C LEU A 75 -23.21 -19.52 10.20
N ASP A 76 -22.69 -18.40 10.64
CA ASP A 76 -22.97 -17.06 10.08
C ASP A 76 -21.96 -16.61 9.02
N GLY A 77 -20.96 -17.43 8.71
CA GLY A 77 -19.88 -17.10 7.78
C GLY A 77 -18.74 -16.24 8.39
N SER A 78 -18.80 -15.93 9.69
CA SER A 78 -17.75 -15.16 10.39
C SER A 78 -16.45 -15.95 10.63
N LYS A 79 -16.48 -17.28 10.42
CA LYS A 79 -15.33 -18.17 10.63
C LYS A 79 -14.88 -18.82 9.34
N LEU A 80 -13.57 -18.89 9.16
CA LEU A 80 -12.97 -19.59 8.03
C LEU A 80 -13.08 -21.10 8.19
N LEU A 81 -13.20 -21.81 7.07
CA LEU A 81 -13.10 -23.26 7.07
C LEU A 81 -11.67 -23.69 7.38
N VAL A 82 -11.53 -24.74 8.16
CA VAL A 82 -10.22 -25.33 8.46
C VAL A 82 -9.57 -25.81 7.17
N PRO A 83 -8.35 -25.35 6.81
CA PRO A 83 -7.64 -25.83 5.63
C PRO A 83 -7.27 -27.31 5.76
N GLY A 84 -7.26 -28.00 4.64
CA GLY A 84 -7.17 -29.47 4.65
C GLY A 84 -5.86 -30.08 5.11
N SER A 85 -4.69 -29.50 4.79
CA SER A 85 -3.40 -30.18 5.04
C SER A 85 -2.17 -29.27 5.11
N GLU A 86 -2.28 -28.00 4.83
CA GLU A 86 -1.12 -27.08 4.83
C GLU A 86 -1.24 -26.05 5.94
N PRO A 87 -0.15 -25.73 6.66
CA PRO A 87 -0.14 -24.63 7.61
C PRO A 87 -0.46 -23.32 6.91
N TYR A 88 -1.31 -22.53 7.55
CA TYR A 88 -1.63 -21.19 7.03
C TYR A 88 -0.52 -20.22 7.44
N GLU A 89 -0.02 -19.42 6.53
CA GLU A 89 1.19 -18.60 6.71
C GLU A 89 1.16 -17.75 7.99
N ASN A 90 0.03 -17.13 8.30
CA ASN A 90 -0.16 -16.26 9.47
C ASN A 90 -1.18 -16.84 10.48
N ALA A 91 -1.22 -18.15 10.64
CA ALA A 91 -2.20 -18.78 11.51
C ALA A 91 -1.88 -18.63 13.02
N GLY A 92 -0.66 -18.26 13.39
CA GLY A 92 -0.21 -18.33 14.76
C GLY A 92 -0.21 -19.74 15.31
N TYR A 93 -0.11 -19.87 16.63
CA TYR A 93 -0.18 -21.16 17.30
C TYR A 93 -1.63 -21.50 17.66
N LEU A 94 -2.03 -22.72 17.31
CA LEU A 94 -3.27 -23.35 17.75
C LEU A 94 -2.95 -24.78 18.23
N SER A 95 -3.33 -25.12 19.45
CA SER A 95 -3.07 -26.47 19.97
C SER A 95 -3.88 -27.55 19.25
N MET A 96 -3.37 -28.77 19.19
CA MET A 96 -4.04 -29.92 18.58
C MET A 96 -5.34 -30.27 19.33
N ASP A 97 -5.28 -30.27 20.64
CA ASP A 97 -6.39 -30.62 21.52
C ASP A 97 -6.73 -29.45 22.47
N CYS A 98 -7.91 -29.50 23.07
CA CYS A 98 -8.32 -28.53 24.08
C CYS A 98 -7.44 -28.62 25.34
N VAL A 99 -7.21 -27.45 25.96
CA VAL A 99 -6.49 -27.37 27.22
C VAL A 99 -7.32 -28.07 28.32
N SER A 100 -6.68 -28.92 29.13
CA SER A 100 -7.32 -29.64 30.20
C SER A 100 -6.27 -30.03 31.28
N ASP A 101 -6.69 -30.53 32.43
CA ASP A 101 -5.78 -30.97 33.51
C ASP A 101 -4.76 -32.05 33.07
N THR A 102 -4.98 -32.71 31.96
CA THR A 102 -4.11 -33.75 31.40
C THR A 102 -3.44 -33.36 30.07
N ASN A 103 -3.78 -32.23 29.52
CA ASN A 103 -3.23 -31.71 28.25
C ASN A 103 -2.81 -30.25 28.42
N HIS A 104 -1.52 -30.04 28.63
CA HIS A 104 -0.89 -28.74 28.75
C HIS A 104 -0.04 -28.49 27.50
N PRO A 105 -0.53 -27.74 26.52
CA PRO A 105 0.24 -27.43 25.35
C PRO A 105 1.51 -26.64 25.67
N ILE A 106 2.63 -27.00 25.03
CA ILE A 106 3.93 -26.36 25.23
C ILE A 106 4.42 -25.81 23.89
N ILE A 107 4.79 -24.54 23.87
CA ILE A 107 5.55 -23.92 22.79
C ILE A 107 7.00 -23.79 23.26
N THR A 108 7.93 -24.23 22.45
CA THR A 108 9.37 -24.09 22.69
C THR A 108 9.97 -23.10 21.70
N PHE A 109 10.62 -22.09 22.21
CA PHE A 109 11.41 -21.12 21.46
C PHE A 109 12.87 -21.52 21.59
N SER A 110 13.49 -21.86 20.47
CA SER A 110 14.90 -22.25 20.40
C SER A 110 15.71 -21.14 19.74
N PHE A 111 16.91 -20.91 20.24
CA PHE A 111 17.82 -19.88 19.73
C PHE A 111 19.09 -20.54 19.17
N SER A 112 19.68 -19.93 18.16
CA SER A 112 20.89 -20.46 17.49
C SER A 112 22.13 -20.40 18.39
N LYS A 113 22.12 -19.56 19.42
CA LYS A 113 23.20 -19.34 20.38
C LYS A 113 22.63 -19.03 21.76
N THR A 114 23.48 -19.15 22.80
CA THR A 114 23.15 -18.67 24.13
C THR A 114 23.11 -17.14 24.15
N HIS A 115 21.97 -16.55 24.46
CA HIS A 115 21.79 -15.12 24.63
C HIS A 115 22.20 -14.71 26.05
N THR A 116 23.26 -13.89 26.11
CA THR A 116 23.79 -13.36 27.37
C THR A 116 23.20 -12.00 27.74
N GLU A 117 22.62 -11.33 26.80
CA GLU A 117 21.92 -10.08 27.03
C GLU A 117 20.69 -10.34 27.90
N ARG A 118 20.37 -9.39 28.76
CA ARG A 118 19.30 -9.51 29.73
C ARG A 118 18.00 -8.99 29.15
N ILE A 119 16.95 -9.80 29.14
CA ILE A 119 15.60 -9.33 28.80
C ILE A 119 14.77 -9.14 30.06
N PRO A 120 13.94 -8.08 30.14
CA PRO A 120 13.17 -7.76 31.35
C PRO A 120 11.93 -8.63 31.52
N GLY A 121 11.45 -9.25 30.45
CA GLY A 121 10.22 -10.02 30.48
C GLY A 121 9.83 -10.59 29.13
N ILE A 122 8.67 -11.18 29.09
CA ILE A 122 8.08 -11.74 27.87
C ILE A 122 6.64 -11.23 27.77
N THR A 123 6.27 -10.72 26.58
CA THR A 123 4.90 -10.34 26.27
C THR A 123 4.27 -11.39 25.36
N ILE A 124 3.08 -11.84 25.73
CA ILE A 124 2.31 -12.85 24.99
C ILE A 124 0.98 -12.24 24.57
N VAL A 125 0.66 -12.30 23.29
CA VAL A 125 -0.65 -11.97 22.75
C VAL A 125 -1.37 -13.29 22.46
N TRP A 126 -2.46 -13.53 23.17
CA TRP A 126 -3.29 -14.74 23.07
C TRP A 126 -4.23 -14.64 21.85
N SER A 127 -5.52 -14.80 22.03
CA SER A 127 -6.50 -14.70 20.95
C SER A 127 -7.27 -13.36 21.00
N SER A 128 -6.81 -12.36 20.26
CA SER A 128 -7.47 -11.05 20.18
C SER A 128 -8.85 -11.16 19.51
N VAL A 129 -8.96 -12.01 18.49
CA VAL A 129 -10.21 -12.22 17.72
C VAL A 129 -11.33 -12.84 18.57
N LEU A 130 -11.00 -13.77 19.46
CA LEU A 130 -11.97 -14.42 20.34
C LEU A 130 -12.07 -13.75 21.72
N ASN A 131 -11.16 -12.83 22.02
CA ASN A 131 -10.97 -12.27 23.36
C ASN A 131 -10.77 -13.36 24.42
N GLU A 132 -9.97 -14.37 24.08
CA GLU A 132 -9.65 -15.52 24.92
C GLU A 132 -8.14 -15.54 25.25
N PHE A 133 -7.78 -16.10 26.40
CA PHE A 133 -6.40 -16.11 26.91
C PHE A 133 -6.13 -17.33 27.82
N ALA A 134 -4.85 -17.63 28.00
CA ALA A 134 -4.45 -18.59 29.06
C ALA A 134 -4.65 -17.94 30.41
N LYS A 135 -5.51 -18.53 31.26
CA LYS A 135 -5.75 -18.08 32.61
C LYS A 135 -4.56 -18.44 33.51
N SER A 136 -3.99 -19.61 33.31
CA SER A 136 -2.76 -20.04 33.99
C SER A 136 -1.76 -20.57 32.96
N PHE A 137 -0.50 -20.14 33.09
CA PHE A 137 0.58 -20.57 32.22
C PHE A 137 1.93 -20.45 32.91
N ARG A 138 2.94 -21.13 32.38
CA ARG A 138 4.29 -21.13 32.93
C ARG A 138 5.31 -20.82 31.85
N LEU A 139 6.22 -19.91 32.18
CA LEU A 139 7.43 -19.62 31.42
C LEU A 139 8.63 -20.29 32.07
N ALA A 140 9.50 -20.90 31.29
CA ALA A 140 10.76 -21.44 31.77
C ALA A 140 11.87 -21.22 30.74
N ALA A 141 13.03 -20.74 31.18
CA ALA A 141 14.20 -20.52 30.36
C ALA A 141 15.29 -21.54 30.71
N TYR A 142 15.99 -22.03 29.69
CA TYR A 142 17.03 -23.04 29.84
C TYR A 142 18.32 -22.62 29.16
N SER A 143 19.45 -23.12 29.66
CA SER A 143 20.75 -23.14 29.01
C SER A 143 21.15 -24.60 28.79
N GLY A 144 21.00 -25.09 27.58
CA GLY A 144 21.05 -26.52 27.31
C GLY A 144 19.94 -27.29 28.02
N LYS A 145 20.29 -28.05 29.08
CA LYS A 145 19.34 -28.79 29.91
C LYS A 145 19.13 -28.18 31.28
N GLU A 146 19.86 -27.14 31.61
CA GLU A 146 19.84 -26.51 32.92
C GLU A 146 18.75 -25.43 32.96
N LEU A 147 17.89 -25.47 33.97
CA LEU A 147 16.86 -24.46 34.19
C LEU A 147 17.51 -23.18 34.70
N VAL A 148 17.43 -22.12 33.91
CA VAL A 148 17.92 -20.78 34.24
C VAL A 148 16.92 -20.04 35.14
N ALA A 149 15.66 -20.05 34.75
CA ALA A 149 14.56 -19.39 35.46
C ALA A 149 13.22 -20.03 35.11
N SER A 150 12.26 -19.92 36.04
CA SER A 150 10.87 -20.31 35.80
C SER A 150 9.92 -19.39 36.54
N LYS A 151 8.81 -19.06 35.91
CA LYS A 151 7.72 -18.25 36.48
C LYS A 151 6.37 -18.79 36.05
N GLN A 152 5.49 -19.02 37.03
CA GLN A 152 4.11 -19.39 36.77
C GLN A 152 3.19 -18.20 37.05
N ILE A 153 2.19 -18.01 36.18
CA ILE A 153 1.12 -17.03 36.31
C ILE A 153 -0.20 -17.80 36.47
N ASP A 154 -0.94 -17.58 37.55
CA ASP A 154 -2.12 -18.37 37.90
C ASP A 154 -3.45 -17.62 37.70
N ASP A 155 -3.45 -16.33 37.54
CA ASP A 155 -4.68 -15.52 37.41
C ASP A 155 -4.52 -14.41 36.37
N ASN A 156 -4.20 -14.78 35.12
CA ASN A 156 -4.19 -13.88 34.02
C ASN A 156 -5.63 -13.56 33.61
N GLN A 157 -5.91 -12.28 33.36
CA GLN A 157 -7.22 -11.78 32.94
C GLN A 157 -7.16 -10.95 31.65
N SER A 158 -6.05 -11.03 30.91
CA SER A 158 -5.81 -10.21 29.73
C SER A 158 -5.42 -11.04 28.51
N VAL A 159 -5.92 -10.62 27.36
CA VAL A 159 -5.52 -11.15 26.05
C VAL A 159 -4.06 -10.79 25.72
N GLU A 160 -3.53 -9.71 26.26
CA GLU A 160 -2.13 -9.37 26.20
C GLU A 160 -1.54 -9.49 27.61
N SER A 161 -0.57 -10.37 27.76
CA SER A 161 0.09 -10.65 29.03
C SER A 161 1.55 -10.24 28.95
N SER A 162 1.90 -9.09 29.54
CA SER A 162 3.30 -8.69 29.71
C SER A 162 3.80 -9.14 31.06
N VAL A 163 4.71 -10.12 31.06
CA VAL A 163 5.19 -10.80 32.24
C VAL A 163 6.60 -10.35 32.61
N ASP A 164 6.78 -9.81 33.81
CA ASP A 164 8.12 -9.61 34.37
C ASP A 164 8.83 -10.98 34.52
N PHE A 165 9.69 -11.30 33.58
CA PHE A 165 10.45 -12.54 33.54
C PHE A 165 11.89 -12.24 33.11
N GLU A 166 12.65 -11.73 34.03
CA GLU A 166 14.02 -11.32 33.81
C GLU A 166 14.94 -12.52 33.67
N ILE A 167 15.55 -12.67 32.50
CA ILE A 167 16.44 -13.78 32.16
C ILE A 167 17.67 -13.32 31.37
N SER A 168 18.75 -14.08 31.50
CA SER A 168 19.97 -13.97 30.68
C SER A 168 20.68 -15.32 30.65
N GLY A 169 21.54 -15.55 29.66
CA GLY A 169 22.30 -16.82 29.58
C GLY A 169 21.44 -18.00 29.16
N TYR A 170 20.46 -17.80 28.26
CA TYR A 170 19.53 -18.84 27.81
C TYR A 170 19.71 -19.16 26.31
N ASP A 171 19.37 -20.38 25.93
CA ASP A 171 19.32 -20.85 24.56
C ASP A 171 17.96 -21.49 24.19
N SER A 172 17.08 -21.65 25.18
CA SER A 172 15.70 -22.00 24.89
C SER A 172 14.73 -21.49 25.97
N ILE A 173 13.49 -21.19 25.54
CA ILE A 173 12.41 -20.75 26.42
C ILE A 173 11.18 -21.60 26.12
N THR A 174 10.46 -22.02 27.17
CA THR A 174 9.19 -22.73 27.02
C THR A 174 8.04 -21.92 27.56
N LEU A 175 6.92 -21.92 26.84
CA LEU A 175 5.62 -21.44 27.29
C LEU A 175 4.69 -22.65 27.41
N GLU A 176 4.36 -23.03 28.63
CA GLU A 176 3.43 -24.10 28.94
C GLU A 176 2.08 -23.51 29.38
N ILE A 177 1.00 -23.92 28.72
CA ILE A 177 -0.36 -23.40 28.93
C ILE A 177 -1.08 -24.41 29.85
N LEU A 178 -1.38 -23.99 31.08
CA LEU A 178 -1.92 -24.83 32.11
C LEU A 178 -3.45 -24.78 32.18
N GLU A 179 -4.03 -23.59 32.07
CA GLU A 179 -5.49 -23.39 32.11
C GLU A 179 -5.88 -22.33 31.08
N TRP A 180 -6.95 -22.59 30.32
CA TRP A 180 -7.54 -21.61 29.41
C TRP A 180 -8.73 -20.91 30.08
N CYS A 181 -9.01 -19.64 29.74
CA CYS A 181 -10.10 -18.87 30.36
C CYS A 181 -11.50 -19.49 30.15
N ILE A 182 -11.66 -20.29 29.12
CA ILE A 182 -12.91 -21.00 28.81
C ILE A 182 -12.59 -22.49 28.68
N GLN A 183 -13.31 -23.31 29.45
CA GLN A 183 -13.13 -24.76 29.40
C GLN A 183 -13.53 -25.33 28.02
N GLY A 184 -12.78 -26.34 27.57
CA GLY A 184 -13.03 -27.00 26.27
C GLY A 184 -12.57 -26.23 25.05
N ARG A 185 -11.65 -25.25 25.26
CA ARG A 185 -11.00 -24.49 24.20
C ARG A 185 -9.60 -25.00 23.92
N ARG A 186 -9.17 -24.84 22.69
CA ARG A 186 -7.78 -24.99 22.28
C ARG A 186 -6.99 -23.75 22.66
N ALA A 187 -5.73 -23.93 23.03
CA ALA A 187 -4.83 -22.79 23.24
C ALA A 187 -4.54 -22.07 21.91
N ARG A 188 -4.51 -20.74 21.97
CA ARG A 188 -4.19 -19.85 20.84
C ARG A 188 -3.18 -18.81 21.27
N VAL A 189 -2.10 -18.68 20.48
CA VAL A 189 -1.10 -17.64 20.68
C VAL A 189 -0.88 -16.94 19.35
N GLU A 190 -1.13 -15.64 19.32
CA GLU A 190 -0.91 -14.80 18.15
C GLU A 190 0.56 -14.40 18.05
N GLN A 191 1.11 -13.85 19.13
CA GLN A 191 2.48 -13.34 19.15
C GLN A 191 3.15 -13.61 20.50
N VAL A 192 4.47 -13.77 20.45
CA VAL A 192 5.35 -13.75 21.63
C VAL A 192 6.52 -12.82 21.34
N GLU A 193 6.67 -11.80 22.17
CA GLU A 193 7.74 -10.84 22.13
C GLU A 193 8.71 -11.08 23.30
N PHE A 194 10.01 -11.19 22.99
CA PHE A 194 11.06 -11.31 24.00
C PHE A 194 11.40 -9.93 24.54
N GLY A 195 10.48 -9.40 25.34
CA GLY A 195 10.49 -8.07 25.87
C GLY A 195 9.26 -7.79 26.70
N GLN A 196 9.19 -6.59 27.21
CA GLN A 196 8.09 -6.12 28.03
C GLN A 196 7.39 -4.95 27.32
N ARG A 197 6.08 -5.06 27.11
CA ARG A 197 5.24 -3.94 26.69
C ARG A 197 4.80 -3.20 27.94
N ILE A 198 5.30 -2.00 28.11
CA ILE A 198 4.94 -1.13 29.22
C ILE A 198 3.89 -0.16 28.75
N GLN A 199 2.70 -0.24 29.31
CA GLN A 199 1.63 0.71 29.00
C GLN A 199 1.55 1.79 30.08
N PHE A 200 1.68 3.03 29.65
CA PHE A 200 1.38 4.20 30.47
C PHE A 200 -0.03 4.70 30.13
N ASN A 201 -0.86 4.76 31.12
CA ASN A 201 -2.23 5.23 31.00
C ASN A 201 -2.47 6.43 31.93
N LYS A 202 -3.72 6.84 32.07
CA LYS A 202 -4.11 7.99 32.90
C LYS A 202 -3.53 8.01 34.33
N ALA A 203 -3.30 6.85 34.93
CA ALA A 203 -2.79 6.76 36.29
C ALA A 203 -1.28 7.04 36.38
N ASP A 204 -0.55 6.69 35.32
CA ASP A 204 0.90 6.78 35.27
C ASP A 204 1.39 8.04 34.53
N LEU A 205 0.57 8.57 33.61
CA LEU A 205 0.93 9.65 32.71
C LEU A 205 0.68 11.02 33.37
N LEU A 206 1.77 11.75 33.63
CA LEU A 206 1.70 13.07 34.26
C LEU A 206 1.49 14.20 33.25
N SER A 207 2.10 14.06 32.07
CA SER A 207 1.94 14.99 30.95
C SER A 207 2.22 14.31 29.62
N TYR A 208 1.59 14.81 28.59
CA TYR A 208 1.80 14.35 27.21
C TYR A 208 1.69 15.52 26.25
N THR A 209 2.56 15.54 25.25
CA THR A 209 2.52 16.49 24.14
C THR A 209 2.83 15.75 22.86
N HIS A 210 2.01 15.95 21.83
CA HIS A 210 2.27 15.53 20.46
C HIS A 210 2.34 16.77 19.56
N GLU A 211 3.41 16.92 18.80
CA GLU A 211 3.59 17.97 17.81
C GLU A 211 3.79 17.36 16.43
N SER A 212 2.94 17.76 15.48
CA SER A 212 3.04 17.38 14.07
C SER A 212 3.24 18.65 13.23
N LYS A 213 4.32 18.70 12.45
CA LYS A 213 4.67 19.83 11.58
C LYS A 213 4.93 19.34 10.16
N ARG A 214 4.05 19.75 9.24
CA ARG A 214 4.05 19.31 7.85
C ARG A 214 3.69 20.50 6.94
N ASP A 215 4.60 21.46 6.80
CA ASP A 215 4.37 22.61 5.91
C ASP A 215 4.83 22.25 4.49
N PRO A 216 3.91 22.09 3.51
CA PRO A 216 4.22 21.60 2.18
C PRO A 216 5.06 22.58 1.33
N VAL A 217 5.20 23.83 1.75
CA VAL A 217 6.05 24.83 1.07
C VAL A 217 7.36 25.09 1.79
N SER A 218 7.54 24.51 2.98
CA SER A 218 8.78 24.60 3.74
C SER A 218 9.86 23.70 3.16
N GLY A 219 11.10 24.17 3.14
CA GLY A 219 12.26 23.30 2.85
C GLY A 219 12.75 22.51 4.07
N GLN A 220 12.07 22.63 5.22
CA GLN A 220 12.40 21.87 6.42
C GLN A 220 11.67 20.53 6.41
N LEU A 221 12.37 19.50 6.88
CA LEU A 221 11.79 18.16 6.99
C LEU A 221 10.48 18.18 7.79
N SER A 222 9.45 17.52 7.25
CA SER A 222 8.26 17.17 8.01
C SER A 222 8.65 16.33 9.21
N LYS A 223 8.05 16.59 10.36
CA LYS A 223 8.36 15.86 11.59
C LYS A 223 7.17 15.75 12.51
N ASP A 224 7.06 14.59 13.11
CA ASP A 224 6.17 14.30 14.21
C ASP A 224 6.98 13.93 15.45
N SER A 225 6.58 14.42 16.59
CA SER A 225 7.26 14.13 17.85
C SER A 225 6.29 14.05 19.01
N VAL A 226 6.59 13.20 19.97
CA VAL A 226 5.88 13.09 21.21
C VAL A 226 6.83 13.24 22.39
N SER A 227 6.38 13.95 23.40
CA SER A 227 7.07 14.08 24.70
C SER A 227 6.10 13.72 25.80
N PHE A 228 6.52 12.90 26.73
CA PHE A 228 5.67 12.52 27.85
C PHE A 228 6.45 12.33 29.13
N SER A 229 5.77 12.54 30.26
CA SER A 229 6.34 12.33 31.59
C SER A 229 5.45 11.37 32.35
N VAL A 230 6.08 10.40 33.03
CA VAL A 230 5.41 9.37 33.80
C VAL A 230 5.79 9.40 35.27
N ASP A 231 4.92 8.84 36.11
CA ASP A 231 5.23 8.64 37.53
C ASP A 231 6.39 7.65 37.71
N ASN A 232 7.42 8.09 38.39
CA ASN A 232 8.58 7.28 38.77
C ASN A 232 8.72 7.15 40.29
N SER A 233 7.66 7.29 41.05
CA SER A 233 7.68 7.21 42.51
C SER A 233 8.22 5.84 42.99
N LYS A 234 8.04 4.78 42.21
CA LYS A 234 8.58 3.45 42.45
C LYS A 234 10.05 3.28 42.01
N GLN A 235 10.67 4.32 41.51
CA GLN A 235 12.08 4.34 41.03
C GLN A 235 12.42 3.28 39.96
N ARG A 236 11.44 2.82 39.17
CA ARG A 236 11.69 1.80 38.12
C ARG A 236 12.63 2.31 37.02
N TRP A 237 12.62 3.61 36.76
CA TRP A 237 13.47 4.25 35.75
C TRP A 237 14.74 4.89 36.33
N ASN A 238 15.01 4.70 37.61
CA ASN A 238 16.20 5.28 38.23
C ASN A 238 17.48 4.63 37.72
N PRO A 239 18.47 5.40 37.19
CA PRO A 239 19.74 4.87 36.67
C PRO A 239 20.55 4.03 37.66
N VAL A 240 20.39 4.28 38.97
CA VAL A 240 21.11 3.55 40.01
C VAL A 240 20.31 2.41 40.64
N ASN A 241 19.09 2.16 40.15
CA ASN A 241 18.28 1.02 40.59
C ASN A 241 18.68 -0.26 39.83
N PRO A 242 19.37 -1.24 40.46
CA PRO A 242 19.84 -2.41 39.75
C PRO A 242 18.71 -3.32 39.19
N GLY A 243 17.52 -3.24 39.76
CA GLY A 243 16.29 -3.92 39.27
C GLY A 243 15.40 -3.05 38.42
N GLY A 244 15.87 -1.87 38.03
CA GLY A 244 15.11 -0.91 37.26
C GLY A 244 15.16 -1.15 35.77
N LEU A 245 14.27 -0.48 35.04
CA LEU A 245 14.12 -0.57 33.59
C LEU A 245 15.08 0.37 32.81
N TYR A 246 15.77 1.28 33.51
CA TYR A 246 16.67 2.25 32.88
C TYR A 246 17.73 1.59 31.97
N GLN A 247 18.25 0.44 32.36
CA GLN A 247 19.27 -0.31 31.64
C GLN A 247 18.81 -0.84 30.27
N TYR A 248 17.52 -0.86 30.03
CA TYR A 248 16.91 -1.31 28.76
C TYR A 248 16.55 -0.16 27.82
N LEU A 249 16.81 1.08 28.23
CA LEU A 249 16.59 2.26 27.39
C LEU A 249 17.73 2.39 26.37
N TYR A 250 17.36 2.43 25.10
CA TYR A 250 18.25 2.77 24.01
C TYR A 250 17.50 3.59 22.94
N GLU A 251 18.25 4.34 22.15
CA GLU A 251 17.66 5.14 21.08
C GLU A 251 16.98 4.26 20.03
N ARG A 252 15.93 4.79 19.43
CA ARG A 252 15.12 4.16 18.37
C ARG A 252 14.24 2.99 18.83
N GLN A 253 14.00 2.81 20.11
CA GLN A 253 12.97 1.89 20.60
C GLN A 253 11.58 2.42 20.25
N GLU A 254 10.68 1.52 19.88
CA GLU A 254 9.32 1.84 19.47
C GLU A 254 8.47 2.37 20.62
N VAL A 255 7.74 3.44 20.33
CA VAL A 255 6.75 4.07 21.20
C VAL A 255 5.46 4.21 20.42
N PHE A 256 4.44 3.48 20.80
CA PHE A 256 3.14 3.52 20.15
C PHE A 256 2.15 4.33 20.97
N VAL A 257 1.46 5.26 20.33
CA VAL A 257 0.51 6.16 20.98
C VAL A 257 -0.90 5.87 20.50
N GLN A 258 -1.86 5.87 21.43
CA GLN A 258 -3.29 5.75 21.13
C GLN A 258 -4.09 6.79 21.93
N TYR A 259 -5.17 7.24 21.31
CA TYR A 259 -6.14 8.14 21.93
C TYR A 259 -7.44 7.42 22.17
N GLY A 260 -7.99 7.53 23.38
CA GLY A 260 -9.22 6.87 23.78
C GLY A 260 -10.33 7.86 24.10
N MET A 261 -11.57 7.46 23.85
CA MET A 261 -12.76 8.17 24.31
C MET A 261 -13.71 7.21 25.01
N ASP A 262 -14.25 7.60 26.16
CA ASP A 262 -15.27 6.81 26.87
C ASP A 262 -16.60 6.83 26.08
N MET A 263 -17.03 5.67 25.64
CA MET A 263 -18.28 5.48 24.91
C MET A 263 -19.43 5.05 25.84
N GLY A 264 -19.19 5.04 27.13
CA GLY A 264 -20.13 4.64 28.18
C GLY A 264 -20.03 3.17 28.59
N ASN A 265 -19.89 2.26 27.64
CA ASN A 265 -19.76 0.82 27.92
C ASN A 265 -18.32 0.28 27.68
N SER A 266 -17.52 1.03 26.93
CA SER A 266 -16.15 0.71 26.56
C SER A 266 -15.41 1.98 26.17
N ILE A 267 -14.10 1.92 26.16
CA ILE A 267 -13.27 2.99 25.58
C ILE A 267 -13.00 2.61 24.11
N GLU A 268 -13.33 3.50 23.18
CA GLU A 268 -12.90 3.38 21.80
C GLU A 268 -11.50 3.98 21.68
N TRP A 269 -10.58 3.24 21.08
CA TRP A 269 -9.20 3.67 20.85
C TRP A 269 -8.95 3.92 19.38
N ILE A 270 -8.27 5.03 19.07
CA ILE A 270 -7.75 5.35 17.75
C ILE A 270 -6.24 5.47 17.82
N ASP A 271 -5.55 5.08 16.76
CA ASP A 271 -4.10 5.17 16.71
C ASP A 271 -3.65 6.62 16.64
N GLY A 272 -2.68 6.96 17.49
CA GLY A 272 -2.06 8.27 17.58
C GLY A 272 -0.74 8.37 16.84
N GLY A 273 -0.11 7.24 16.56
CA GLY A 273 1.12 7.16 15.77
C GLY A 273 2.16 6.22 16.36
N LYS A 274 3.09 5.85 15.48
CA LYS A 274 4.29 5.07 15.79
C LYS A 274 5.49 6.01 15.82
N PHE A 275 6.18 6.03 16.95
CA PHE A 275 7.32 6.88 17.20
C PHE A 275 8.50 6.06 17.70
N PHE A 276 9.67 6.67 17.75
CA PHE A 276 10.90 6.03 18.18
C PHE A 276 11.60 6.89 19.22
N LEU A 277 12.03 6.26 20.30
CA LEU A 277 12.70 6.95 21.41
C LEU A 277 13.94 7.68 20.93
N SER A 278 14.02 8.97 21.23
CA SER A 278 15.14 9.84 20.83
C SER A 278 15.86 10.48 22.02
N GLY A 279 15.28 10.41 23.21
CA GLY A 279 15.89 10.96 24.41
C GLY A 279 15.05 10.68 25.66
N TRP A 280 15.71 10.80 26.81
CA TRP A 280 15.06 10.68 28.10
C TRP A 280 15.79 11.47 29.18
N THR A 281 15.02 11.93 30.16
CA THR A 281 15.55 12.64 31.32
C THR A 281 14.98 12.03 32.60
N ILE A 282 15.82 11.38 33.38
CA ILE A 282 15.43 10.68 34.59
C ILE A 282 16.38 11.10 35.73
N PRO A 283 15.97 12.07 36.57
CA PRO A 283 16.77 12.46 37.74
C PRO A 283 16.96 11.28 38.69
N ALA A 284 18.16 11.11 39.24
CA ALA A 284 18.51 9.97 40.11
C ALA A 284 17.66 9.86 41.38
N ASN A 285 17.07 10.94 41.85
CA ASN A 285 16.15 11.01 42.98
C ASN A 285 14.78 11.58 42.60
N GLY A 286 14.49 11.66 41.31
CA GLY A 286 13.25 12.22 40.80
C GLY A 286 12.09 11.25 40.87
N ILE A 287 10.92 11.75 41.16
CA ILE A 287 9.66 11.01 41.15
C ILE A 287 9.00 11.00 39.75
N THR A 288 9.65 11.62 38.77
CA THR A 288 9.20 11.69 37.38
C THR A 288 10.28 11.18 36.43
N ALA A 289 9.87 10.50 35.37
CA ALA A 289 10.71 10.17 34.22
C ALA A 289 10.09 10.80 32.95
N SER A 290 10.90 11.47 32.15
CA SER A 290 10.47 12.13 30.92
C SER A 290 11.14 11.49 29.71
N PHE A 291 10.36 11.34 28.65
CA PHE A 291 10.75 10.68 27.41
C PHE A 291 10.39 11.54 26.22
N ASP A 292 11.27 11.55 25.22
CA ASP A 292 11.08 12.17 23.92
C ASP A 292 11.19 11.11 22.83
N ALA A 293 10.21 11.07 21.92
CA ALA A 293 10.21 10.18 20.77
C ALA A 293 9.84 10.95 19.50
N ARG A 294 10.33 10.49 18.37
CA ARG A 294 10.16 11.13 17.05
C ARG A 294 9.72 10.10 16.01
N ASP A 295 9.20 10.60 14.89
CA ASP A 295 8.97 9.80 13.71
C ASP A 295 10.31 9.25 13.12
N ALA A 296 10.19 8.24 12.25
CA ALA A 296 11.35 7.63 11.60
C ALA A 296 12.11 8.59 10.67
N LEU A 297 11.40 9.54 10.04
CA LEU A 297 12.00 10.54 9.15
C LEU A 297 13.07 11.38 9.85
N SER A 298 12.88 11.64 11.13
CA SER A 298 13.81 12.46 11.92
C SER A 298 15.22 11.88 12.01
N PHE A 299 15.37 10.55 11.92
CA PHE A 299 16.68 9.88 11.99
C PHE A 299 17.49 9.99 10.69
N LEU A 300 16.84 10.28 9.58
CA LEU A 300 17.53 10.54 8.30
C LEU A 300 18.30 11.86 8.28
N GLN A 301 18.12 12.73 9.29
CA GLN A 301 18.90 13.95 9.47
C GLN A 301 20.35 13.66 9.93
N ASP A 302 20.62 12.48 10.46
CA ASP A 302 21.90 12.14 11.04
C ASP A 302 22.91 11.61 10.00
N SER A 303 22.42 11.20 8.83
CA SER A 303 23.25 10.58 7.77
C SER A 303 23.37 11.44 6.52
N ILE A 304 24.59 11.46 5.92
CA ILE A 304 24.85 12.13 4.65
C ILE A 304 24.30 11.28 3.51
N TYR A 305 23.72 11.93 2.52
CA TYR A 305 23.21 11.27 1.34
C TYR A 305 24.34 10.70 0.47
N THR A 306 24.26 9.42 0.17
CA THR A 306 25.26 8.69 -0.66
C THR A 306 24.64 7.99 -1.87
N GLY A 307 23.35 8.24 -2.16
CA GLY A 307 22.63 7.64 -3.27
C GLY A 307 22.91 8.27 -4.63
N HIS A 308 22.07 8.04 -5.59
CA HIS A 308 22.17 8.59 -6.95
C HIS A 308 22.14 10.12 -6.92
N THR A 309 23.13 10.75 -7.52
CA THR A 309 23.26 12.21 -7.59
C THR A 309 22.65 12.80 -8.86
N SER A 310 22.32 11.95 -9.83
CA SER A 310 21.62 12.29 -11.06
C SER A 310 20.63 11.20 -11.43
N GLY A 311 19.48 11.56 -11.99
CA GLY A 311 18.43 10.63 -12.36
C GLY A 311 17.05 11.12 -11.96
N THR A 312 16.11 10.21 -11.75
CA THR A 312 14.74 10.55 -11.34
C THR A 312 14.66 10.89 -9.85
N LEU A 313 13.73 11.77 -9.49
CA LEU A 313 13.48 12.06 -8.07
C LEU A 313 13.01 10.82 -7.30
N TYR A 314 12.32 9.89 -7.98
CA TYR A 314 11.94 8.60 -7.40
C TYR A 314 13.16 7.81 -6.92
N GLN A 315 14.19 7.66 -7.78
CA GLN A 315 15.41 6.93 -7.44
C GLN A 315 16.14 7.59 -6.27
N MET A 316 16.24 8.92 -6.26
CA MET A 316 16.87 9.67 -5.17
C MET A 316 16.13 9.47 -3.84
N CYS A 317 14.79 9.46 -3.85
CA CYS A 317 13.99 9.20 -2.65
C CYS A 317 14.13 7.75 -2.19
N PHE A 318 14.11 6.81 -3.12
CA PHE A 318 14.31 5.39 -2.82
C PHE A 318 15.65 5.15 -2.12
N ASP A 319 16.76 5.67 -2.68
CA ASP A 319 18.09 5.53 -2.11
C ASP A 319 18.20 6.13 -0.70
N ALA A 320 17.53 7.26 -0.46
CA ALA A 320 17.54 7.91 0.86
C ALA A 320 16.76 7.09 1.90
N LEU A 321 15.67 6.43 1.50
CA LEU A 321 14.83 5.62 2.39
C LEU A 321 15.44 4.24 2.67
N GLU A 322 16.14 3.64 1.72
CA GLU A 322 16.87 2.38 1.95
C GLU A 322 17.96 2.47 3.03
N LEU A 323 18.40 3.68 3.37
CA LEU A 323 19.36 3.94 4.43
C LEU A 323 18.71 4.21 5.80
N LEU A 324 17.39 4.07 5.89
CA LEU A 324 16.66 4.23 7.14
C LEU A 324 16.85 2.99 8.03
N ASP A 325 17.61 3.16 9.10
CA ASP A 325 17.92 2.11 10.07
C ASP A 325 16.91 2.15 11.24
N VAL A 326 15.65 1.83 10.92
CA VAL A 326 14.57 1.71 11.91
C VAL A 326 13.68 0.54 11.51
N SER A 327 13.50 -0.43 12.41
CA SER A 327 12.69 -1.62 12.15
C SER A 327 11.19 -1.30 12.09
N GLY A 328 10.43 -2.09 11.33
CA GLY A 328 8.97 -2.00 11.26
C GLY A 328 8.45 -0.71 10.61
N ILE A 329 9.23 -0.06 9.74
CA ILE A 329 8.85 1.08 8.92
C ILE A 329 8.80 0.66 7.46
N SER A 330 7.73 1.02 6.78
CA SER A 330 7.57 0.87 5.33
C SER A 330 7.42 2.24 4.67
N TYR A 331 7.52 2.28 3.34
CA TYR A 331 7.36 3.54 2.61
C TYR A 331 6.63 3.35 1.29
N GLU A 332 5.91 4.39 0.89
CA GLU A 332 5.21 4.50 -0.38
C GLU A 332 5.66 5.77 -1.11
N ILE A 333 6.36 5.59 -2.22
CA ILE A 333 6.85 6.68 -3.07
C ILE A 333 5.95 6.78 -4.30
N SER A 334 5.40 7.95 -4.55
CA SER A 334 4.58 8.19 -5.75
C SER A 334 5.35 7.89 -7.04
N GLU A 335 4.77 7.05 -7.88
CA GLU A 335 5.29 6.74 -9.22
C GLU A 335 5.45 7.98 -10.12
N GLU A 336 4.71 9.05 -9.84
CA GLU A 336 4.81 10.33 -10.55
C GLU A 336 6.22 10.92 -10.48
N LEU A 337 6.98 10.66 -9.39
CA LEU A 337 8.35 11.13 -9.23
C LEU A 337 9.33 10.55 -10.26
N LYS A 338 8.96 9.48 -10.98
CA LYS A 338 9.72 8.95 -12.12
C LYS A 338 9.72 9.89 -13.33
N ASN A 339 8.76 10.80 -13.39
CA ASN A 339 8.65 11.78 -14.46
C ASN A 339 9.51 13.03 -14.24
N TYR A 340 10.12 13.18 -13.08
CA TYR A 340 10.95 14.33 -12.71
C TYR A 340 12.39 13.89 -12.55
N SER A 341 13.30 14.56 -13.28
CA SER A 341 14.72 14.28 -13.23
C SER A 341 15.50 15.49 -12.71
N SER A 342 16.57 15.26 -11.99
CA SER A 342 17.46 16.27 -11.46
C SER A 342 18.91 15.79 -11.45
N ASP A 343 19.84 16.72 -11.24
CA ASP A 343 21.27 16.46 -11.09
C ASP A 343 21.85 17.37 -10.01
N ILE A 344 22.31 16.77 -8.92
CA ILE A 344 22.98 17.43 -7.79
C ILE A 344 24.42 16.97 -7.62
N SER A 345 25.02 16.36 -8.64
CA SER A 345 26.37 15.78 -8.58
C SER A 345 27.46 16.76 -8.12
N SER A 346 27.27 18.07 -8.37
CA SER A 346 28.21 19.10 -7.89
C SER A 346 28.16 19.36 -6.39
N ASP A 347 27.06 19.04 -5.71
CA ASP A 347 26.77 19.45 -4.34
C ASP A 347 26.31 18.30 -3.44
N ALA A 348 26.30 17.06 -3.94
CA ALA A 348 25.71 15.89 -3.29
C ALA A 348 26.24 15.64 -1.86
N SER A 349 27.53 15.85 -1.64
CA SER A 349 28.19 15.66 -0.33
C SER A 349 27.71 16.64 0.77
N SER A 350 26.95 17.67 0.41
CA SER A 350 26.43 18.66 1.36
C SER A 350 25.03 18.34 1.87
N TYR A 351 24.33 17.35 1.28
CA TYR A 351 22.95 17.01 1.64
C TYR A 351 22.88 15.82 2.60
N LYS A 352 21.92 15.88 3.51
CA LYS A 352 21.48 14.75 4.32
C LYS A 352 20.42 13.96 3.57
N ASN A 353 20.17 12.70 3.98
CA ASN A 353 19.08 11.91 3.40
C ASN A 353 17.71 12.60 3.57
N ALA A 354 17.47 13.18 4.75
CA ALA A 354 16.27 13.97 5.01
C ALA A 354 16.10 15.17 4.07
N ASP A 355 17.20 15.87 3.76
CA ASP A 355 17.18 17.04 2.86
C ASP A 355 16.76 16.62 1.45
N VAL A 356 17.32 15.51 0.95
CA VAL A 356 16.99 15.01 -0.39
C VAL A 356 15.53 14.64 -0.50
N LEU A 357 14.97 13.93 0.51
CA LEU A 357 13.54 13.57 0.54
C LEU A 357 12.63 14.80 0.51
N GLN A 358 12.89 15.76 1.40
CA GLN A 358 12.05 16.95 1.51
C GLN A 358 12.16 17.82 0.25
N LEU A 359 13.37 18.00 -0.27
CA LEU A 359 13.60 18.76 -1.50
C LEU A 359 12.97 18.08 -2.71
N ALA A 360 13.01 16.75 -2.80
CA ALA A 360 12.38 16.00 -3.89
C ALA A 360 10.84 16.12 -3.84
N ALA A 361 10.24 15.97 -2.66
CA ALA A 361 8.81 16.17 -2.47
C ALA A 361 8.39 17.59 -2.87
N ASN A 362 9.09 18.61 -2.37
CA ASN A 362 8.81 20.01 -2.70
C ASN A 362 9.04 20.33 -4.20
N ALA A 363 10.03 19.69 -4.84
CA ALA A 363 10.30 19.89 -6.27
C ALA A 363 9.16 19.36 -7.15
N ALA A 364 8.45 18.33 -6.70
CA ALA A 364 7.29 17.78 -7.39
C ALA A 364 5.97 18.40 -6.91
N GLY A 365 5.96 19.28 -5.90
CA GLY A 365 4.75 19.82 -5.27
C GLY A 365 3.98 18.73 -4.52
N MET A 366 4.70 17.81 -3.89
CA MET A 366 4.17 16.70 -3.09
C MET A 366 4.42 16.91 -1.60
N ALA A 367 3.71 16.17 -0.77
CA ALA A 367 3.94 16.12 0.67
C ALA A 367 4.80 14.90 1.04
N LEU A 368 5.68 15.10 2.03
CA LEU A 368 6.44 14.05 2.70
C LEU A 368 5.94 13.98 4.15
N TYR A 369 5.54 12.80 4.59
CA TYR A 369 5.13 12.58 5.97
C TYR A 369 5.13 11.09 6.35
N GLN A 370 5.19 10.79 7.63
CA GLN A 370 4.90 9.46 8.17
C GLN A 370 3.43 9.42 8.62
N SER A 371 2.70 8.39 8.21
CA SER A 371 1.33 8.13 8.69
C SER A 371 1.35 7.45 10.07
N ARG A 372 0.20 7.38 10.73
CA ARG A 372 0.10 6.85 12.11
C ARG A 372 0.43 5.37 12.22
N ASP A 373 0.25 4.60 11.16
CA ASP A 373 0.64 3.19 11.05
C ASP A 373 2.13 2.97 10.78
N GLY A 374 2.90 4.07 10.65
CA GLY A 374 4.35 4.01 10.46
C GLY A 374 4.78 3.96 9.00
N VAL A 375 3.88 4.17 8.03
CA VAL A 375 4.25 4.23 6.61
C VAL A 375 4.72 5.63 6.24
N ILE A 376 5.86 5.74 5.59
CA ILE A 376 6.37 7.02 5.05
C ILE A 376 5.78 7.23 3.67
N HIS A 377 5.10 8.34 3.46
CA HIS A 377 4.48 8.70 2.19
C HIS A 377 5.19 9.87 1.53
N ILE A 378 5.40 9.75 0.21
CA ILE A 378 5.73 10.87 -0.67
C ILE A 378 4.66 10.88 -1.76
N GLU A 379 3.65 11.72 -1.59
CA GLU A 379 2.49 11.72 -2.45
C GLU A 379 1.92 13.11 -2.69
N ARG A 380 1.07 13.21 -3.70
CA ARG A 380 0.36 14.45 -3.98
C ARG A 380 -0.83 14.60 -3.04
N VAL A 381 -0.73 15.54 -2.15
CA VAL A 381 -1.83 15.96 -1.28
C VAL A 381 -2.43 17.26 -1.83
N PRO A 382 -3.76 17.34 -1.99
CA PRO A 382 -4.38 18.58 -2.44
C PRO A 382 -4.16 19.69 -1.40
N PHE A 383 -3.70 20.86 -1.83
CA PHE A 383 -3.52 22.02 -0.96
C PHE A 383 -4.78 22.87 -0.86
N VAL A 384 -5.81 22.54 -1.62
CA VAL A 384 -7.13 23.17 -1.56
C VAL A 384 -8.18 22.06 -1.51
N PRO A 385 -9.20 22.15 -0.64
CA PRO A 385 -10.18 21.07 -0.51
C PRO A 385 -10.98 20.91 -1.81
N VAL A 386 -11.03 19.68 -2.32
CA VAL A 386 -11.73 19.34 -3.56
C VAL A 386 -13.23 19.24 -3.34
N THR A 387 -13.65 18.89 -2.11
CA THR A 387 -15.05 18.80 -1.71
C THR A 387 -15.22 19.36 -0.31
N ARG A 388 -16.43 19.83 0.01
CA ARG A 388 -16.77 20.23 1.41
C ARG A 388 -17.18 19.03 2.28
N SER A 389 -17.43 17.90 1.70
CA SER A 389 -17.80 16.67 2.41
C SER A 389 -16.56 16.10 3.09
N GLY A 390 -16.67 15.78 4.38
CA GLY A 390 -15.59 15.18 5.16
C GLY A 390 -14.55 16.15 5.73
N ILE A 391 -14.80 17.49 5.67
CA ILE A 391 -13.98 18.47 6.38
C ILE A 391 -14.50 18.57 7.82
N GLU A 392 -13.62 18.32 8.78
CA GLU A 392 -13.92 18.45 10.20
C GLU A 392 -14.22 19.91 10.55
N GLU A 393 -15.34 20.14 11.24
CA GLU A 393 -15.76 21.47 11.64
C GLU A 393 -15.37 21.77 13.10
N ILE A 394 -14.52 22.77 13.31
CA ILE A 394 -14.22 23.29 14.64
C ILE A 394 -15.18 24.43 14.94
N SER A 395 -16.23 24.10 15.68
CA SER A 395 -17.25 25.07 16.10
C SER A 395 -16.73 26.01 17.18
N LEU A 396 -17.41 27.14 17.38
CA LEU A 396 -17.08 28.05 18.45
C LEU A 396 -17.28 27.43 19.85
N LEU A 397 -18.14 26.40 19.99
CA LEU A 397 -18.31 25.65 21.23
C LEU A 397 -17.09 24.78 21.56
N ASN A 398 -16.37 24.34 20.53
CA ASN A 398 -15.15 23.55 20.66
C ASN A 398 -13.88 24.43 20.75
N SER A 399 -13.98 25.73 20.55
CA SER A 399 -12.85 26.67 20.57
C SER A 399 -12.68 27.31 21.94
N PHE A 400 -11.45 27.31 22.46
CA PHE A 400 -11.11 28.06 23.69
C PHE A 400 -10.92 29.55 23.44
N LYS A 401 -10.54 29.90 22.22
CA LYS A 401 -10.44 31.26 21.73
C LYS A 401 -11.05 31.34 20.33
N TYR A 402 -11.49 32.52 19.94
CA TYR A 402 -11.84 32.75 18.54
C TYR A 402 -10.60 32.52 17.66
N PRO A 403 -10.78 31.87 16.49
CA PRO A 403 -9.68 31.72 15.55
C PRO A 403 -9.04 33.03 15.18
N GLU A 404 -7.74 33.11 15.28
CA GLU A 404 -6.97 34.31 14.95
C GLU A 404 -6.49 34.23 13.50
N ILE A 405 -6.79 35.31 12.72
CA ILE A 405 -6.32 35.37 11.33
C ILE A 405 -5.13 36.33 11.27
N THR A 406 -4.00 35.82 10.84
CA THR A 406 -2.78 36.58 10.59
C THR A 406 -2.54 36.79 9.11
N PHE A 407 -1.87 37.90 8.74
CA PHE A 407 -1.60 38.23 7.36
C PHE A 407 -0.11 38.17 7.05
N SER A 408 0.27 37.43 6.03
CA SER A 408 1.62 37.45 5.47
C SER A 408 1.79 38.56 4.42
N THR A 409 3.02 38.77 3.96
CA THR A 409 3.34 39.70 2.87
C THR A 409 2.58 39.33 1.60
N LYS A 410 2.04 40.33 0.89
CA LYS A 410 1.41 40.10 -0.42
C LYS A 410 2.45 39.57 -1.41
N ILE A 411 2.13 38.43 -2.03
CA ILE A 411 2.95 37.81 -3.06
C ILE A 411 2.33 38.10 -4.42
N LYS A 412 3.12 38.61 -5.35
CA LYS A 412 2.69 38.81 -6.74
C LYS A 412 2.96 37.59 -7.62
N ASN A 413 4.07 36.90 -7.37
CA ASN A 413 4.44 35.67 -8.05
C ASN A 413 5.43 34.85 -7.21
N VAL A 414 5.56 33.59 -7.57
CA VAL A 414 6.61 32.69 -7.08
C VAL A 414 7.63 32.50 -8.20
N SER A 415 8.89 32.37 -7.86
CA SER A 415 9.97 32.13 -8.83
C SER A 415 10.90 31.02 -8.38
N CYS A 416 11.48 30.32 -9.33
CA CYS A 416 12.63 29.43 -9.10
C CYS A 416 13.64 29.55 -10.24
N LYS A 417 14.85 29.07 -10.03
CA LYS A 417 15.89 29.00 -11.08
C LYS A 417 15.88 27.59 -11.70
N VAL A 418 15.81 27.54 -13.03
CA VAL A 418 15.89 26.30 -13.82
C VAL A 418 16.96 26.50 -14.89
N GLY A 419 18.02 25.70 -14.86
CA GLY A 419 19.11 25.82 -15.83
C GLY A 419 19.78 27.20 -15.86
N GLY A 420 19.74 27.94 -14.75
CA GLY A 420 20.29 29.28 -14.63
C GLY A 420 19.31 30.41 -14.94
N GLU A 421 18.18 30.13 -15.57
CA GLU A 421 17.13 31.09 -15.87
C GLU A 421 16.05 31.14 -14.78
N SER A 422 15.48 32.34 -14.56
CA SER A 422 14.38 32.50 -13.58
C SER A 422 13.05 32.24 -14.25
N VAL A 423 12.31 31.26 -13.73
CA VAL A 423 10.94 30.93 -14.11
C VAL A 423 9.98 31.53 -13.07
N PHE A 424 8.88 32.12 -13.52
CA PHE A 424 7.90 32.78 -12.66
C PHE A 424 6.50 32.20 -12.85
N TYR A 425 5.72 32.15 -11.73
CA TYR A 425 4.30 31.83 -11.79
C TYR A 425 3.50 32.76 -10.85
N PRO A 426 2.42 33.41 -11.30
CA PRO A 426 2.03 33.54 -12.71
C PRO A 426 3.04 34.37 -13.52
N THR A 427 3.15 34.04 -14.80
CA THR A 427 3.99 34.79 -15.76
C THR A 427 3.39 36.16 -16.01
N GLY A 428 4.23 37.17 -16.07
CA GLY A 428 3.79 38.55 -16.41
C GLY A 428 2.98 39.24 -15.30
N ALA A 429 3.01 38.74 -14.08
CA ALA A 429 2.30 39.35 -12.95
C ALA A 429 2.77 40.79 -12.73
N SER A 430 1.86 41.76 -12.91
CA SER A 430 2.07 43.18 -12.65
C SER A 430 1.42 43.58 -11.33
N GLY A 431 1.93 44.58 -10.69
CA GLY A 431 1.37 45.14 -9.46
C GLY A 431 2.29 45.10 -8.24
N ASN A 432 1.78 45.61 -7.11
CA ASN A 432 2.51 45.65 -5.85
C ASN A 432 2.48 44.30 -5.14
N GLY A 433 3.64 43.79 -4.76
CA GLY A 433 3.79 42.53 -4.01
C GLY A 433 5.23 41.99 -4.13
N ALA A 434 5.62 41.11 -3.22
CA ALA A 434 6.92 40.48 -3.22
C ALA A 434 6.94 39.29 -4.23
N THR A 435 8.10 38.97 -4.75
CA THR A 435 8.35 37.67 -5.41
C THR A 435 8.88 36.73 -4.36
N GLN A 436 8.20 35.59 -4.17
CA GLN A 436 8.69 34.50 -3.33
C GLN A 436 9.61 33.61 -4.16
N SER A 437 10.88 33.49 -3.75
CA SER A 437 11.83 32.61 -4.45
C SER A 437 11.85 31.22 -3.80
N ILE A 438 11.71 30.19 -4.61
CA ILE A 438 11.95 28.79 -4.21
C ILE A 438 13.44 28.50 -4.43
N ASN A 439 14.15 28.25 -3.35
CA ASN A 439 15.56 27.86 -3.40
C ASN A 439 15.68 26.35 -3.21
N ASN A 440 15.32 25.59 -4.24
CA ASN A 440 15.40 24.13 -4.21
C ASN A 440 16.34 23.65 -5.33
N PRO A 441 17.48 23.04 -4.98
CA PRO A 441 18.49 22.63 -5.96
C PRO A 441 17.98 21.54 -6.91
N LEU A 442 17.02 20.71 -6.48
CA LEU A 442 16.42 19.68 -7.31
C LEU A 442 15.51 20.30 -8.37
N VAL A 443 14.81 21.39 -8.08
CA VAL A 443 14.06 22.18 -9.05
C VAL A 443 14.98 22.94 -9.98
N SER A 444 16.02 23.57 -9.43
CA SER A 444 16.91 24.45 -10.22
C SER A 444 17.71 23.71 -11.29
N LYS A 445 17.85 22.40 -11.18
CA LYS A 445 18.55 21.54 -12.15
C LYS A 445 17.59 20.62 -12.93
N SER A 446 16.29 20.67 -12.64
CA SER A 446 15.27 19.87 -13.32
C SER A 446 14.79 20.50 -14.63
N VAL A 447 14.06 19.74 -15.43
CA VAL A 447 13.38 20.27 -16.63
C VAL A 447 12.26 21.25 -16.27
N SER A 448 11.99 22.23 -17.11
CA SER A 448 11.04 23.31 -16.86
C SER A 448 9.61 22.90 -16.49
N SER A 449 9.18 21.68 -16.87
CA SER A 449 7.84 21.15 -16.53
C SER A 449 7.68 20.82 -15.05
N SER A 450 8.70 20.27 -14.37
CA SER A 450 8.65 19.97 -12.94
C SER A 450 8.64 21.25 -12.10
N ALA A 451 9.42 22.25 -12.48
CA ALA A 451 9.43 23.55 -11.83
C ALA A 451 8.03 24.19 -11.82
N LYS A 452 7.25 24.01 -12.86
CA LYS A 452 5.92 24.60 -13.00
C LYS A 452 4.95 24.11 -11.91
N ASN A 453 4.96 22.83 -11.58
CA ASN A 453 4.08 22.28 -10.54
C ASN A 453 4.43 22.87 -9.15
N ALA A 454 5.72 22.87 -8.79
CA ALA A 454 6.15 23.45 -7.53
C ALA A 454 5.77 24.94 -7.41
N LEU A 455 5.95 25.72 -8.47
CA LEU A 455 5.57 27.14 -8.51
C LEU A 455 4.06 27.33 -8.38
N THR A 456 3.27 26.53 -9.07
CA THR A 456 1.79 26.63 -9.05
C THR A 456 1.22 26.30 -7.68
N GLU A 457 1.63 25.21 -7.07
CA GLU A 457 1.14 24.77 -5.76
C GLU A 457 1.58 25.77 -4.65
N THR A 458 2.84 26.20 -4.68
CA THR A 458 3.32 27.20 -3.73
C THR A 458 2.56 28.53 -3.86
N TYR A 459 2.32 28.98 -5.10
CA TYR A 459 1.54 30.20 -5.31
C TYR A 459 0.09 30.07 -4.84
N ALA A 460 -0.55 28.92 -5.07
CA ALA A 460 -1.92 28.68 -4.65
C ALA A 460 -2.09 28.83 -3.12
N LEU A 461 -1.14 28.31 -2.33
CA LEU A 461 -1.14 28.48 -0.89
C LEU A 461 -0.84 29.91 -0.43
N LEU A 462 0.25 30.49 -0.94
CA LEU A 462 0.77 31.74 -0.41
C LEU A 462 0.04 32.98 -0.92
N SER A 463 -0.65 32.91 -2.06
CA SER A 463 -1.40 34.04 -2.64
C SER A 463 -2.55 34.50 -1.76
N ASN A 464 -3.12 33.63 -0.95
CA ASN A 464 -4.18 33.97 0.01
C ASN A 464 -3.71 34.87 1.16
N ARG A 465 -2.44 34.85 1.52
CA ARG A 465 -1.83 35.68 2.56
C ARG A 465 -2.35 35.47 3.99
N ARG A 466 -3.20 34.50 4.23
CA ARG A 466 -3.86 34.31 5.52
C ARG A 466 -3.46 33.00 6.14
N LYS A 467 -3.03 33.08 7.39
CA LYS A 467 -2.88 31.93 8.27
C LYS A 467 -3.89 32.02 9.39
N VAL A 468 -4.36 30.89 9.85
CA VAL A 468 -5.33 30.78 10.94
C VAL A 468 -4.68 30.02 12.09
N ASN A 469 -4.74 30.61 13.29
CA ASN A 469 -4.33 29.97 14.53
C ASN A 469 -5.57 29.61 15.33
N LEU A 470 -5.63 28.39 15.84
CA LEU A 470 -6.74 27.81 16.59
C LEU A 470 -6.26 27.30 17.95
N GLU A 471 -7.02 27.60 19.02
CA GLU A 471 -6.94 26.87 20.28
C GLU A 471 -8.30 26.25 20.55
N PHE A 472 -8.37 24.93 20.68
CA PHE A 472 -9.63 24.23 20.72
C PHE A 472 -9.58 22.99 21.62
N ARG A 473 -10.73 22.47 21.98
CA ARG A 473 -10.86 21.19 22.63
C ARG A 473 -10.37 20.12 21.64
N ALA A 474 -9.32 19.39 22.01
CA ALA A 474 -8.58 18.58 21.07
C ALA A 474 -9.45 17.51 20.39
N SER A 475 -9.31 17.45 19.09
CA SER A 475 -9.86 16.42 18.22
C SER A 475 -8.66 15.62 17.65
N PRO A 476 -8.16 14.65 18.42
CA PRO A 476 -6.85 14.04 18.15
C PRO A 476 -6.80 13.16 16.89
N HIS A 477 -7.90 12.99 16.18
CA HIS A 477 -7.96 12.35 14.87
C HIS A 477 -7.57 13.29 13.72
N ILE A 478 -7.44 14.61 13.98
CA ILE A 478 -7.00 15.57 12.95
C ILE A 478 -5.48 15.62 12.93
N ASP A 479 -4.89 15.43 11.77
CA ASP A 479 -3.44 15.52 11.56
C ASP A 479 -3.06 16.78 10.79
N ALA A 480 -1.77 17.13 10.79
CA ALA A 480 -1.23 18.09 9.84
C ALA A 480 -1.45 17.57 8.40
N LEU A 481 -1.67 18.48 7.45
CA LEU A 481 -2.15 18.27 6.07
C LEU A 481 -3.65 17.88 5.96
N SER A 482 -4.38 17.81 7.09
CA SER A 482 -5.84 17.72 7.04
C SER A 482 -6.45 19.10 6.79
N PHE A 483 -7.67 19.10 6.25
CA PHE A 483 -8.48 20.31 6.17
C PHE A 483 -9.43 20.38 7.36
N VAL A 484 -9.49 21.56 7.98
CA VAL A 484 -10.49 21.86 9.00
C VAL A 484 -11.27 23.10 8.59
N ARG A 485 -12.54 23.15 8.97
CA ARG A 485 -13.40 24.31 8.86
C ARG A 485 -13.48 25.03 10.20
N ALA A 486 -12.83 26.16 10.30
CA ALA A 486 -12.82 26.97 11.52
C ALA A 486 -13.97 27.98 11.49
N ASN A 487 -14.84 27.96 12.49
CA ASN A 487 -15.92 28.93 12.64
C ASN A 487 -15.42 30.19 13.41
N HIS A 488 -15.66 31.34 12.83
CA HIS A 488 -15.31 32.64 13.35
C HIS A 488 -16.56 33.36 13.90
N GLN A 489 -16.34 34.52 14.51
CA GLN A 489 -17.42 35.43 14.90
C GLN A 489 -18.25 35.85 13.67
N PHE A 490 -19.48 36.31 13.93
CA PHE A 490 -20.41 36.85 12.92
C PHE A 490 -20.83 35.87 11.82
N GLY A 491 -20.78 34.55 12.10
CA GLY A 491 -21.17 33.50 11.13
C GLY A 491 -20.18 33.28 9.99
N TYR A 492 -19.00 33.86 10.06
CA TYR A 492 -17.94 33.58 9.09
C TYR A 492 -17.27 32.24 9.42
N ALA A 493 -16.90 31.50 8.40
CA ALA A 493 -16.12 30.28 8.54
C ALA A 493 -15.03 30.21 7.46
N SER A 494 -13.87 29.67 7.81
CA SER A 494 -12.74 29.49 6.89
C SER A 494 -12.29 28.05 6.80
N ASN A 495 -11.91 27.60 5.60
CA ASN A 495 -11.21 26.33 5.44
C ASN A 495 -9.72 26.56 5.65
N VAL A 496 -9.12 25.69 6.41
CA VAL A 496 -7.71 25.78 6.82
C VAL A 496 -7.02 24.47 6.44
N LEU A 497 -5.94 24.55 5.66
CA LEU A 497 -4.99 23.45 5.54
C LEU A 497 -4.05 23.51 6.75
N VAL A 498 -4.17 22.54 7.63
CA VAL A 498 -3.37 22.49 8.86
C VAL A 498 -1.92 22.15 8.51
N THR A 499 -0.97 22.97 8.95
CA THR A 499 0.47 22.74 8.79
C THR A 499 1.15 22.34 10.09
N ASP A 500 0.63 22.84 11.20
CA ASP A 500 1.12 22.56 12.54
C ASP A 500 -0.06 22.16 13.43
N ALA A 501 0.03 21.01 14.06
CA ALA A 501 -0.91 20.51 15.04
C ALA A 501 -0.18 20.12 16.31
N LYS A 502 -0.67 20.58 17.45
CA LYS A 502 -0.11 20.24 18.76
C LYS A 502 -1.23 19.83 19.70
N TYR A 503 -1.11 18.65 20.26
CA TYR A 503 -2.00 18.12 21.28
C TYR A 503 -1.27 18.02 22.61
N THR A 504 -1.91 18.50 23.67
CA THR A 504 -1.41 18.37 25.03
C THR A 504 -2.44 17.69 25.91
N PHE A 505 -1.97 16.86 26.84
CA PHE A 505 -2.78 16.20 27.84
C PHE A 505 -2.11 16.29 29.21
N ASN A 506 -2.86 16.84 30.17
CA ASN A 506 -2.50 16.92 31.60
C ASN A 506 -3.74 16.68 32.47
N GLY A 507 -4.52 15.66 32.14
CA GLY A 507 -5.85 15.42 32.70
C GLY A 507 -7.01 15.89 31.83
N CYS A 508 -6.76 16.80 30.87
CA CYS A 508 -7.69 17.17 29.80
C CYS A 508 -6.94 17.36 28.48
N PHE A 509 -7.64 17.14 27.37
CA PHE A 509 -7.10 17.30 26.04
C PHE A 509 -7.26 18.72 25.51
N LYS A 510 -6.15 19.33 25.11
CA LYS A 510 -6.12 20.62 24.46
C LYS A 510 -5.38 20.54 23.13
N GLY A 511 -5.93 21.15 22.09
CA GLY A 511 -5.31 21.26 20.77
C GLY A 511 -4.98 22.72 20.43
N THR A 512 -3.86 22.89 19.72
CA THR A 512 -3.54 24.12 19.01
C THR A 512 -3.18 23.77 17.58
N MET A 513 -3.63 24.57 16.61
CA MET A 513 -3.33 24.37 15.20
C MET A 513 -2.96 25.69 14.55
N GLU A 514 -2.03 25.61 13.58
CA GLU A 514 -1.77 26.68 12.62
C GLU A 514 -1.92 26.11 11.20
N GLY A 515 -2.41 26.91 10.28
CA GLY A 515 -2.50 26.51 8.89
C GLY A 515 -2.82 27.64 7.92
N TYR A 516 -2.71 27.33 6.65
CA TYR A 516 -3.06 28.26 5.58
C TYR A 516 -4.57 28.31 5.36
N MET A 517 -5.10 29.52 5.31
CA MET A 517 -6.49 29.72 4.87
C MET A 517 -6.58 29.54 3.34
N VAL A 518 -7.42 28.64 2.88
CA VAL A 518 -7.44 28.19 1.47
C VAL A 518 -8.69 28.59 0.67
N GLU A 519 -9.47 29.53 1.17
CA GLU A 519 -10.76 29.94 0.55
C GLU A 519 -10.67 30.84 -0.69
N SER A 520 -9.53 31.44 -0.97
CA SER A 520 -9.39 32.41 -2.06
C SER A 520 -8.50 31.97 -3.22
N ALA A 521 -7.90 30.79 -3.16
CA ALA A 521 -7.14 30.27 -4.29
C ALA A 521 -8.09 29.58 -5.28
N SER A 522 -8.50 30.24 -6.32
CA SER A 522 -9.22 29.64 -7.44
C SER A 522 -8.23 28.86 -8.29
N ALA A 523 -8.21 27.56 -8.17
CA ALA A 523 -7.55 26.67 -9.11
C ALA A 523 -8.62 26.00 -9.99
N LEU A 524 -8.32 25.79 -11.26
CA LEU A 524 -9.14 25.01 -12.16
C LEU A 524 -8.44 23.69 -12.40
N ARG A 525 -9.16 22.57 -12.25
CA ARG A 525 -8.62 21.23 -12.48
C ARG A 525 -9.42 20.52 -13.54
N LEU A 526 -8.73 19.76 -14.37
CA LEU A 526 -9.32 18.80 -15.29
C LEU A 526 -9.21 17.40 -14.73
N ASP A 527 -10.18 16.56 -15.05
CA ASP A 527 -10.19 15.13 -14.71
C ASP A 527 -9.18 14.32 -15.54
N LYS A 528 -8.66 14.89 -16.63
CA LYS A 528 -7.69 14.28 -17.52
C LYS A 528 -6.70 15.30 -18.05
N ASP A 529 -5.43 14.95 -18.07
CA ASP A 529 -4.34 15.78 -18.60
C ASP A 529 -4.11 15.55 -20.10
N SER A 530 -4.50 14.37 -20.59
CA SER A 530 -4.45 14.00 -22.00
C SER A 530 -5.56 13.05 -22.37
N VAL A 531 -6.07 13.17 -23.61
CA VAL A 531 -7.09 12.28 -24.17
C VAL A 531 -6.84 12.03 -25.65
N PHE A 532 -7.33 10.88 -26.14
CA PHE A 532 -7.39 10.55 -27.55
C PHE A 532 -8.83 10.65 -28.04
N VAL A 533 -9.04 11.18 -29.23
CA VAL A 533 -10.37 11.28 -29.85
C VAL A 533 -10.29 10.74 -31.28
N ALA A 534 -11.03 9.66 -31.53
CA ALA A 534 -11.11 9.02 -32.82
C ALA A 534 -12.33 9.54 -33.67
N PRO A 535 -12.31 9.34 -34.97
CA PRO A 535 -13.49 9.65 -35.79
C PRO A 535 -14.75 8.94 -35.29
N GLY A 536 -15.81 9.69 -35.06
CA GLY A 536 -17.10 9.19 -34.55
C GLY A 536 -17.16 8.99 -33.03
N GLU A 537 -16.07 9.24 -32.32
CA GLU A 537 -16.03 9.20 -30.86
C GLU A 537 -16.19 10.58 -30.23
N THR A 538 -16.73 10.58 -29.01
CA THR A 538 -16.85 11.75 -28.15
C THR A 538 -16.22 11.44 -26.80
N VAL A 539 -15.30 12.29 -26.36
CA VAL A 539 -14.63 12.16 -25.07
C VAL A 539 -15.11 13.25 -24.14
N ARG A 540 -15.49 12.85 -22.94
CA ARG A 540 -15.94 13.76 -21.90
C ARG A 540 -14.78 14.21 -21.03
N LEU A 541 -14.67 15.54 -20.83
CA LEU A 541 -13.80 16.19 -19.85
C LEU A 541 -14.64 16.90 -18.79
N THR A 542 -14.15 16.88 -17.57
CA THR A 542 -14.75 17.59 -16.44
C THR A 542 -13.73 18.58 -15.89
N ALA A 543 -14.10 19.85 -15.87
CA ALA A 543 -13.36 20.90 -15.21
C ALA A 543 -14.02 21.23 -13.87
N THR A 544 -13.22 21.30 -12.81
CA THR A 544 -13.69 21.66 -11.49
C THR A 544 -12.92 22.86 -10.96
N LEU A 545 -13.66 23.91 -10.61
CA LEU A 545 -13.09 25.09 -9.94
C LEU A 545 -12.87 24.77 -8.45
N VAL A 546 -11.74 25.14 -7.93
CA VAL A 546 -11.39 24.84 -6.53
C VAL A 546 -11.09 26.13 -5.76
N PRO A 547 -11.84 26.46 -4.71
CA PRO A 547 -13.05 25.76 -4.27
C PRO A 547 -14.25 25.99 -5.21
N SER A 548 -15.13 24.99 -5.28
CA SER A 548 -16.38 25.10 -6.02
C SER A 548 -17.54 25.50 -5.08
N SER A 549 -18.48 26.31 -5.56
CA SER A 549 -19.70 26.69 -4.84
C SER A 549 -20.84 26.89 -5.82
N GLU A 550 -22.09 26.89 -5.36
CA GLU A 550 -23.26 27.16 -6.22
C GLU A 550 -23.15 28.51 -6.95
N ASP A 551 -22.51 29.48 -6.35
CA ASP A 551 -22.30 30.84 -6.90
C ASP A 551 -21.02 30.96 -7.73
N SER A 552 -20.32 29.86 -7.99
CA SER A 552 -19.09 29.90 -8.80
C SER A 552 -19.38 30.35 -10.21
N PRO A 553 -18.49 31.18 -10.82
CA PRO A 553 -18.65 31.61 -12.20
C PRO A 553 -18.60 30.45 -13.19
N ALA A 554 -19.22 30.64 -14.32
CA ALA A 554 -19.20 29.65 -15.41
C ALA A 554 -17.77 29.44 -15.94
N ILE A 555 -17.43 28.18 -16.21
CA ILE A 555 -16.13 27.79 -16.79
C ILE A 555 -16.20 27.86 -18.29
N GLY A 556 -15.31 28.65 -18.92
CA GLY A 556 -15.15 28.71 -20.37
C GLY A 556 -14.27 27.58 -20.89
N TRP A 557 -14.45 27.24 -22.16
CA TRP A 557 -13.66 26.21 -22.84
C TRP A 557 -13.20 26.72 -24.21
N GLU A 558 -11.99 26.40 -24.58
CA GLU A 558 -11.43 26.69 -25.90
C GLU A 558 -10.53 25.53 -26.38
N ALA A 559 -10.45 25.35 -27.68
CA ALA A 559 -9.50 24.43 -28.32
C ALA A 559 -8.52 25.20 -29.20
N SER A 560 -7.27 24.82 -29.19
CA SER A 560 -6.23 25.41 -30.04
C SER A 560 -5.33 24.29 -30.59
N PRO A 561 -5.30 24.12 -31.93
CA PRO A 561 -6.12 24.77 -32.93
C PRO A 561 -7.59 24.33 -32.94
N PRO A 562 -8.54 25.20 -33.31
CA PRO A 562 -9.98 24.93 -33.19
C PRO A 562 -10.55 23.99 -34.27
N ASP A 563 -9.79 23.70 -35.32
CA ASP A 563 -10.17 22.87 -36.45
C ASP A 563 -9.81 21.37 -36.26
N VAL A 564 -9.23 21.02 -35.12
CA VAL A 564 -8.85 19.64 -34.78
C VAL A 564 -9.96 18.93 -34.01
N VAL A 565 -10.57 19.60 -33.04
CA VAL A 565 -11.66 19.06 -32.22
C VAL A 565 -12.75 20.10 -31.98
N SER A 566 -14.00 19.65 -31.86
CA SER A 566 -15.13 20.47 -31.42
C SER A 566 -15.41 20.26 -29.93
N ILE A 567 -15.85 21.33 -29.25
CA ILE A 567 -16.23 21.33 -27.85
C ILE A 567 -17.72 21.62 -27.73
N SER A 568 -18.43 20.77 -27.01
CA SER A 568 -19.83 20.94 -26.66
C SER A 568 -20.02 20.91 -25.15
N VAL A 569 -20.42 22.01 -24.53
CA VAL A 569 -20.65 22.08 -23.06
C VAL A 569 -21.95 21.39 -22.72
N VAL A 570 -21.87 20.34 -21.89
CA VAL A 570 -22.99 19.52 -21.44
C VAL A 570 -23.64 20.11 -20.18
N SER A 571 -22.82 20.57 -19.24
CA SER A 571 -23.28 21.25 -18.02
C SER A 571 -22.23 22.23 -17.51
N ASN A 572 -22.70 23.29 -16.83
CA ASN A 572 -21.80 24.31 -16.27
C ASN A 572 -22.50 24.95 -15.06
N LYS A 573 -22.34 24.34 -13.87
CA LYS A 573 -22.99 24.77 -12.62
C LYS A 573 -22.14 24.48 -11.40
N GLY A 574 -22.22 25.32 -10.40
CA GLY A 574 -21.61 25.08 -9.10
C GLY A 574 -20.08 24.94 -9.14
N GLY A 575 -19.41 25.60 -10.07
CA GLY A 575 -17.97 25.48 -10.24
C GLY A 575 -17.51 24.17 -10.88
N VAL A 576 -18.43 23.40 -11.45
CA VAL A 576 -18.13 22.20 -12.24
C VAL A 576 -18.68 22.38 -13.65
N SER A 577 -17.85 22.16 -14.64
CA SER A 577 -18.25 22.17 -16.05
C SER A 577 -17.86 20.88 -16.72
N VAL A 578 -18.79 20.31 -17.46
CA VAL A 578 -18.60 19.09 -18.24
C VAL A 578 -18.72 19.46 -19.71
N CYS A 579 -17.73 19.08 -20.50
CA CYS A 579 -17.78 19.24 -21.94
C CYS A 579 -17.51 17.92 -22.67
N ASP A 580 -18.09 17.79 -23.83
CA ASP A 580 -17.85 16.73 -24.78
C ASP A 580 -16.92 17.24 -25.90
N ILE A 581 -15.84 16.50 -26.14
CA ILE A 581 -14.86 16.78 -27.21
C ILE A 581 -15.08 15.74 -28.29
N SER A 582 -15.32 16.22 -29.51
CA SER A 582 -15.54 15.36 -30.68
C SER A 582 -14.50 15.62 -31.75
N PHE A 583 -14.16 14.59 -32.52
CA PHE A 583 -13.21 14.65 -33.62
C PHE A 583 -13.71 15.57 -34.76
N ILE A 584 -12.84 16.42 -35.28
CA ILE A 584 -13.02 17.16 -36.54
C ILE A 584 -11.98 16.70 -37.56
N SER A 585 -10.70 16.82 -37.26
CA SER A 585 -9.60 16.44 -38.13
C SER A 585 -8.44 15.81 -37.33
N SER A 586 -7.55 15.10 -38.03
CA SER A 586 -6.35 14.54 -37.43
C SER A 586 -5.35 15.63 -37.04
N GLY A 587 -4.79 15.55 -35.84
CA GLY A 587 -3.80 16.50 -35.33
C GLY A 587 -3.79 16.52 -33.79
N ASP A 588 -2.91 17.34 -33.24
CA ASP A 588 -2.84 17.55 -31.78
C ASP A 588 -3.50 18.92 -31.50
N ALA A 589 -4.31 18.95 -30.45
CA ALA A 589 -4.91 20.18 -29.96
C ALA A 589 -4.74 20.27 -28.44
N VAL A 590 -4.78 21.47 -27.92
CA VAL A 590 -4.86 21.73 -26.47
C VAL A 590 -6.23 22.28 -26.16
N VAL A 591 -7.00 21.56 -25.37
CA VAL A 591 -8.26 22.02 -24.79
C VAL A 591 -7.99 22.70 -23.46
N THR A 592 -8.39 23.96 -23.35
CA THR A 592 -8.20 24.81 -22.19
C THR A 592 -9.55 25.08 -21.54
N ALA A 593 -9.72 24.72 -20.28
CA ALA A 593 -10.77 25.26 -19.45
C ALA A 593 -10.27 26.52 -18.75
N PHE A 594 -11.11 27.56 -18.61
CA PHE A 594 -10.68 28.82 -17.99
C PHE A 594 -11.81 29.55 -17.26
N VAL A 595 -11.43 30.26 -16.21
CA VAL A 595 -12.29 31.19 -15.45
C VAL A 595 -11.42 32.38 -15.03
N SER A 596 -11.73 33.57 -15.54
CA SER A 596 -10.93 34.77 -15.27
C SER A 596 -9.43 34.55 -15.53
N SER A 597 -8.60 34.52 -14.48
CA SER A 597 -7.15 34.36 -14.58
C SER A 597 -6.65 32.94 -14.39
N VAL A 598 -7.51 31.97 -14.05
CA VAL A 598 -7.13 30.56 -13.86
C VAL A 598 -7.53 29.71 -15.04
N SER A 599 -6.65 28.81 -15.44
CA SER A 599 -6.91 27.88 -16.51
C SER A 599 -6.28 26.51 -16.25
N ALA A 600 -6.86 25.47 -16.84
CA ALA A 600 -6.31 24.12 -16.88
C ALA A 600 -6.32 23.59 -18.31
N LYS A 601 -5.35 22.77 -18.66
CA LYS A 601 -5.13 22.33 -20.05
C LYS A 601 -5.12 20.82 -20.14
N CYS A 602 -5.76 20.30 -21.18
CA CYS A 602 -5.72 18.90 -21.57
C CYS A 602 -5.14 18.79 -22.99
N THR A 603 -4.14 17.94 -23.17
CA THR A 603 -3.64 17.64 -24.52
C THR A 603 -4.59 16.65 -25.18
N VAL A 604 -5.10 17.00 -26.35
CA VAL A 604 -6.01 16.16 -27.13
C VAL A 604 -5.27 15.68 -28.36
N ILE A 605 -5.10 14.37 -28.47
CA ILE A 605 -4.56 13.73 -29.67
C ILE A 605 -5.74 13.23 -30.49
N SER A 606 -5.99 13.89 -31.61
CA SER A 606 -7.10 13.56 -32.52
C SER A 606 -6.70 12.45 -33.47
N GLN A 607 -6.24 11.35 -32.95
CA GLN A 607 -5.95 10.11 -33.65
C GLN A 607 -5.90 8.98 -32.60
N ALA A 608 -6.73 7.97 -32.80
CA ALA A 608 -6.69 6.83 -31.89
C ALA A 608 -5.30 6.15 -31.95
N PRO A 609 -4.68 5.82 -30.81
CA PRO A 609 -3.47 5.03 -30.80
C PRO A 609 -3.71 3.67 -31.47
N SER A 610 -2.66 3.07 -31.99
CA SER A 610 -2.71 1.71 -32.50
C SER A 610 -2.34 0.70 -31.41
N LEU A 611 -2.61 -0.56 -31.63
CA LEU A 611 -2.19 -1.64 -30.72
C LEU A 611 -0.68 -1.63 -30.46
N SER A 612 0.14 -1.21 -31.43
CA SER A 612 1.59 -1.07 -31.25
C SER A 612 1.99 0.02 -30.26
N ASP A 613 1.12 0.99 -30.01
CA ASP A 613 1.36 2.10 -29.07
C ASP A 613 0.92 1.73 -27.64
N MET A 614 0.20 0.63 -27.48
CA MET A 614 -0.25 0.14 -26.17
C MET A 614 0.88 -0.63 -25.48
N PRO A 615 1.19 -0.34 -24.22
CA PRO A 615 2.20 -1.11 -23.49
C PRO A 615 1.84 -2.60 -23.42
N GLU A 616 2.83 -3.47 -23.57
CA GLU A 616 2.66 -4.90 -23.27
C GLU A 616 2.31 -5.08 -21.80
N GLY A 617 1.32 -5.92 -21.51
CA GLY A 617 0.70 -6.08 -20.18
C GLY A 617 -0.52 -5.20 -19.96
N SER A 618 -0.79 -4.21 -20.82
CA SER A 618 -2.00 -3.39 -20.69
C SER A 618 -3.25 -4.12 -21.21
N SER A 619 -4.41 -3.64 -20.74
CA SER A 619 -5.71 -4.21 -21.10
C SER A 619 -6.34 -3.49 -22.29
N VAL A 620 -6.98 -4.27 -23.18
CA VAL A 620 -7.86 -3.80 -24.24
C VAL A 620 -9.17 -4.60 -24.21
N TYR A 621 -10.23 -4.06 -24.78
CA TYR A 621 -11.55 -4.70 -24.78
C TYR A 621 -11.99 -5.04 -26.21
N ILE A 622 -12.53 -6.23 -26.36
CA ILE A 622 -13.08 -6.73 -27.63
C ILE A 622 -14.46 -7.33 -27.38
N GLN A 623 -15.39 -7.11 -28.27
CA GLN A 623 -16.71 -7.72 -28.15
C GLN A 623 -16.70 -9.22 -28.43
N GLU A 624 -17.06 -10.01 -27.41
CA GLU A 624 -17.24 -11.46 -27.47
C GLU A 624 -18.69 -11.77 -27.13
N SER A 625 -19.46 -12.29 -28.08
CA SER A 625 -20.91 -12.56 -27.94
C SER A 625 -21.72 -11.33 -27.52
N GLY A 626 -21.34 -10.13 -27.96
CA GLY A 626 -22.02 -8.87 -27.66
C GLY A 626 -21.65 -8.23 -26.33
N ALA A 627 -20.72 -8.83 -25.54
CA ALA A 627 -20.18 -8.27 -24.32
C ALA A 627 -18.73 -7.80 -24.52
N ASP A 628 -18.34 -6.71 -23.86
CA ASP A 628 -16.97 -6.24 -23.82
C ASP A 628 -16.13 -7.14 -22.92
N VAL A 629 -15.20 -7.86 -23.49
CA VAL A 629 -14.33 -8.79 -22.81
C VAL A 629 -12.90 -8.26 -22.79
N GLU A 630 -12.24 -8.36 -21.64
CA GLU A 630 -10.89 -7.88 -21.40
C GLU A 630 -9.84 -8.86 -21.97
N PHE A 631 -8.94 -8.30 -22.80
CA PHE A 631 -7.76 -8.97 -23.31
C PHE A 631 -6.51 -8.20 -22.91
N VAL A 632 -5.42 -8.90 -22.68
CA VAL A 632 -4.11 -8.34 -22.36
C VAL A 632 -3.29 -8.26 -23.65
N VAL A 633 -2.68 -7.10 -23.92
CA VAL A 633 -1.66 -6.93 -24.96
C VAL A 633 -0.44 -7.74 -24.54
N ALA A 634 -0.27 -8.90 -25.12
CA ALA A 634 0.69 -9.87 -24.63
C ALA A 634 2.08 -9.66 -25.21
N LYS A 635 2.17 -9.43 -26.53
CA LYS A 635 3.46 -9.25 -27.20
C LYS A 635 3.28 -8.57 -28.55
N HIS A 636 4.09 -7.56 -28.83
CA HIS A 636 4.20 -6.99 -30.16
C HIS A 636 5.12 -7.83 -31.03
N GLY A 637 4.83 -7.89 -32.32
CA GLY A 637 5.62 -8.69 -33.28
C GLY A 637 5.65 -10.16 -32.86
N TYR A 638 4.48 -10.77 -32.64
CA TYR A 638 4.42 -12.17 -32.24
C TYR A 638 4.97 -13.11 -33.31
N GLU A 639 6.03 -13.83 -32.97
CA GLU A 639 6.78 -14.75 -33.86
C GLU A 639 7.05 -14.12 -35.23
N PRO A 640 7.88 -13.04 -35.29
CA PRO A 640 8.04 -12.25 -36.50
C PRO A 640 8.63 -13.03 -37.68
N GLY A 641 9.37 -14.12 -37.40
CA GLY A 641 9.87 -15.02 -38.41
C GLY A 641 8.78 -15.85 -39.11
N LEU A 642 7.60 -16.02 -38.47
CA LEU A 642 6.46 -16.76 -39.01
C LEU A 642 5.34 -15.81 -39.50
N ASN A 643 5.10 -14.69 -38.80
CA ASN A 643 3.94 -13.83 -39.00
C ASN A 643 4.28 -12.41 -39.49
N GLY A 644 5.57 -12.10 -39.67
CA GLY A 644 6.02 -10.72 -39.87
C GLY A 644 5.93 -9.87 -38.57
N PRO A 645 6.50 -8.66 -38.57
CA PRO A 645 6.57 -7.82 -37.37
C PRO A 645 5.24 -7.13 -36.99
N GLY A 646 4.26 -7.11 -37.87
CA GLY A 646 3.05 -6.32 -37.78
C GLY A 646 1.87 -6.99 -37.05
N ARG A 647 2.11 -8.01 -36.21
CA ARG A 647 1.05 -8.72 -35.46
C ARG A 647 1.27 -8.61 -33.97
N THR A 648 0.23 -8.19 -33.23
CA THR A 648 0.21 -8.10 -31.76
C THR A 648 -0.60 -9.26 -31.18
N LEU A 649 0.00 -10.03 -30.28
CA LEU A 649 -0.67 -11.12 -29.56
C LEU A 649 -1.52 -10.56 -28.43
N LEU A 650 -2.75 -11.07 -28.33
CA LEU A 650 -3.71 -10.77 -27.27
C LEU A 650 -4.07 -12.05 -26.54
N ILE A 651 -4.15 -11.98 -25.21
CA ILE A 651 -4.57 -13.08 -24.33
C ILE A 651 -5.84 -12.70 -23.61
N ARG A 652 -6.85 -13.54 -23.60
CA ARG A 652 -8.06 -13.34 -22.81
C ARG A 652 -7.70 -13.37 -21.31
N LYS A 653 -7.97 -12.30 -20.58
CA LYS A 653 -7.57 -12.13 -19.19
C LYS A 653 -8.30 -13.13 -18.29
N GLU A 654 -9.62 -13.09 -18.29
CA GLU A 654 -10.43 -14.04 -17.54
C GLU A 654 -10.55 -15.37 -18.28
N PRO A 655 -10.19 -16.50 -17.64
CA PRO A 655 -10.25 -17.79 -18.30
C PRO A 655 -11.70 -18.21 -18.56
N LEU A 656 -11.90 -19.00 -19.58
CA LEU A 656 -13.16 -19.66 -19.87
C LEU A 656 -13.41 -20.83 -18.93
N ALA A 657 -14.67 -21.28 -18.88
CA ALA A 657 -15.11 -22.44 -18.10
C ALA A 657 -14.28 -23.68 -18.40
N GLU A 658 -14.23 -24.59 -17.43
CA GLU A 658 -13.51 -25.85 -17.54
C GLU A 658 -13.97 -26.64 -18.74
N THR A 659 -13.01 -27.15 -19.50
CA THR A 659 -13.26 -27.98 -20.68
C THR A 659 -12.22 -29.09 -20.81
N VAL A 660 -12.63 -30.21 -21.42
CA VAL A 660 -11.73 -31.33 -21.74
C VAL A 660 -10.79 -30.89 -22.85
N TRP A 661 -9.48 -31.13 -22.65
CA TRP A 661 -8.48 -30.75 -23.63
C TRP A 661 -8.60 -31.62 -24.90
N ASN A 662 -8.72 -32.93 -24.73
CA ASN A 662 -8.95 -33.87 -25.87
C ASN A 662 -9.70 -35.13 -25.43
N GLN A 663 -10.84 -35.39 -26.04
CA GLN A 663 -11.67 -36.58 -25.76
C GLN A 663 -11.03 -37.88 -26.24
N THR A 664 -10.10 -37.83 -27.21
CA THR A 664 -9.42 -39.02 -27.75
C THR A 664 -8.22 -39.46 -26.91
N HIS A 665 -8.01 -38.82 -25.72
CA HIS A 665 -6.93 -39.18 -24.80
C HIS A 665 -5.50 -39.01 -25.34
N VAL A 666 -5.30 -38.26 -26.40
CA VAL A 666 -4.00 -38.01 -27.03
C VAL A 666 -3.61 -36.55 -26.82
N ASN A 667 -2.35 -36.29 -26.49
CA ASN A 667 -1.83 -34.94 -26.20
C ASN A 667 -1.29 -34.22 -27.46
N THR A 668 -1.76 -34.54 -28.62
CA THR A 668 -1.49 -33.79 -29.85
C THR A 668 -2.43 -32.59 -29.93
N TYR A 669 -1.89 -31.36 -29.98
CA TYR A 669 -2.70 -30.16 -30.04
C TYR A 669 -3.49 -30.02 -31.33
N ASP A 670 -2.82 -30.28 -32.47
CA ASP A 670 -3.45 -30.25 -33.80
C ASP A 670 -4.58 -31.28 -33.90
N GLY A 671 -5.80 -30.77 -34.11
CA GLY A 671 -7.00 -31.60 -34.21
C GLY A 671 -7.55 -32.09 -32.85
N SER A 672 -7.01 -31.67 -31.71
CA SER A 672 -7.57 -31.97 -30.39
C SER A 672 -8.98 -31.37 -30.22
N SER A 673 -9.71 -31.81 -29.19
CA SER A 673 -11.06 -31.27 -28.92
C SER A 673 -11.02 -29.78 -28.59
N ILE A 674 -10.00 -29.32 -27.86
CA ILE A 674 -9.85 -27.91 -27.55
C ILE A 674 -9.42 -27.07 -28.77
N ASP A 675 -8.57 -27.60 -29.66
CA ASP A 675 -8.24 -26.96 -30.93
C ASP A 675 -9.49 -26.79 -31.81
N ARG A 676 -10.34 -27.80 -31.89
CA ARG A 676 -11.62 -27.72 -32.64
C ARG A 676 -12.59 -26.72 -32.01
N LEU A 677 -12.70 -26.70 -30.69
CA LEU A 677 -13.54 -25.74 -29.97
C LEU A 677 -13.06 -24.29 -30.22
N LEU A 678 -11.75 -24.04 -30.16
CA LEU A 678 -11.19 -22.70 -30.34
C LEU A 678 -11.42 -22.17 -31.75
N LYS A 679 -11.19 -22.95 -32.78
CA LYS A 679 -11.37 -22.52 -34.19
C LYS A 679 -12.83 -22.54 -34.67
N GLY A 680 -13.72 -23.19 -33.93
CA GLY A 680 -15.16 -23.27 -34.24
C GLY A 680 -15.97 -22.38 -33.27
N ASP A 681 -16.51 -23.02 -32.23
CA ASP A 681 -17.44 -22.36 -31.30
C ASP A 681 -16.93 -21.10 -30.62
N TYR A 682 -15.64 -21.07 -30.27
CA TYR A 682 -15.07 -19.88 -29.64
C TYR A 682 -14.83 -18.76 -30.67
N ALA A 683 -14.22 -19.04 -31.83
CA ALA A 683 -14.00 -18.04 -32.85
C ALA A 683 -15.31 -17.40 -33.35
N ASN A 684 -16.43 -18.16 -33.33
CA ASN A 684 -17.75 -17.67 -33.71
C ASN A 684 -18.40 -16.69 -32.73
N ARG A 685 -17.79 -16.49 -31.57
CA ARG A 685 -18.23 -15.47 -30.60
C ARG A 685 -17.89 -14.04 -31.05
N PHE A 686 -17.00 -13.89 -32.03
CA PHE A 686 -16.55 -12.61 -32.55
C PHE A 686 -17.29 -12.24 -33.85
N SER A 687 -17.43 -10.93 -34.09
CA SER A 687 -17.96 -10.42 -35.35
C SER A 687 -17.08 -10.81 -36.54
N ASP A 688 -17.64 -10.78 -37.74
CA ASP A 688 -16.90 -11.09 -38.96
C ASP A 688 -15.75 -10.13 -39.19
N THR A 689 -15.89 -8.87 -38.81
CA THR A 689 -14.82 -7.87 -38.86
C THR A 689 -13.65 -8.30 -37.97
N VAL A 690 -13.90 -8.67 -36.72
CA VAL A 690 -12.88 -9.14 -35.78
C VAL A 690 -12.23 -10.43 -36.28
N LYS A 691 -13.01 -11.40 -36.74
CA LYS A 691 -12.49 -12.65 -37.31
C LYS A 691 -11.58 -12.39 -38.53
N SER A 692 -11.97 -11.47 -39.39
CA SER A 692 -11.16 -11.07 -40.54
C SER A 692 -9.83 -10.43 -40.10
N ALA A 693 -9.84 -9.58 -39.10
CA ALA A 693 -8.64 -8.94 -38.55
C ALA A 693 -7.72 -9.95 -37.82
N MET A 694 -8.28 -10.94 -37.14
CA MET A 694 -7.50 -12.02 -36.51
C MET A 694 -6.66 -12.76 -37.55
N GLY A 695 -7.24 -13.12 -38.68
CA GLY A 695 -6.56 -13.92 -39.74
C GLY A 695 -6.00 -15.22 -39.18
N LEU A 696 -5.03 -15.78 -39.85
CA LEU A 696 -4.28 -16.96 -39.41
C LEU A 696 -2.96 -16.54 -38.79
N THR A 697 -2.68 -17.02 -37.58
CA THR A 697 -1.42 -16.84 -36.87
C THR A 697 -0.66 -18.14 -36.82
N SER A 698 0.58 -18.14 -37.26
CA SER A 698 1.47 -19.30 -37.19
C SER A 698 2.24 -19.30 -35.89
N PHE A 699 2.32 -20.43 -35.24
CA PHE A 699 2.99 -20.63 -33.95
C PHE A 699 3.65 -22.00 -33.89
N TYR A 700 4.60 -22.13 -32.96
CA TYR A 700 5.28 -23.42 -32.72
C TYR A 700 4.48 -24.25 -31.71
N TYR A 701 4.44 -25.55 -31.92
CA TYR A 701 3.88 -26.56 -31.01
C TYR A 701 4.69 -27.86 -31.05
N THR A 702 4.72 -28.57 -29.94
CA THR A 702 5.34 -29.89 -29.84
C THR A 702 4.34 -30.92 -30.29
N VAL A 703 4.76 -31.82 -31.15
CA VAL A 703 3.92 -32.93 -31.62
C VAL A 703 3.69 -33.92 -30.48
N GLY A 704 2.44 -34.26 -30.23
CA GLY A 704 2.04 -35.24 -29.21
C GLY A 704 2.76 -36.55 -29.35
N GLY A 705 3.19 -37.15 -28.24
CA GLY A 705 4.00 -38.37 -28.27
C GLY A 705 5.48 -38.18 -28.63
N SER A 706 5.92 -36.97 -29.00
CA SER A 706 7.32 -36.64 -29.31
C SER A 706 7.96 -35.77 -28.22
N THR A 707 9.20 -36.05 -27.85
CA THR A 707 9.99 -35.23 -26.91
C THR A 707 10.84 -34.17 -27.59
N THR A 708 10.96 -34.22 -28.92
CA THR A 708 11.95 -33.43 -29.67
C THR A 708 11.36 -32.67 -30.86
N GLU A 709 10.22 -33.13 -31.39
CA GLU A 709 9.66 -32.62 -32.63
C GLU A 709 8.79 -31.40 -32.41
N ILE A 710 9.26 -30.24 -32.86
CA ILE A 710 8.51 -28.98 -32.89
C ILE A 710 8.08 -28.74 -34.33
N ARG A 711 6.80 -28.46 -34.54
CA ARG A 711 6.21 -28.04 -35.80
C ARG A 711 5.56 -26.71 -35.73
N THR A 712 5.21 -26.15 -36.86
CA THR A 712 4.40 -24.96 -36.99
C THR A 712 2.95 -25.31 -37.28
N LEU A 713 2.04 -24.55 -36.72
CA LEU A 713 0.60 -24.69 -36.95
C LEU A 713 0.01 -23.28 -37.11
N SER A 714 -0.99 -23.12 -37.98
CA SER A 714 -1.64 -21.82 -38.17
C SER A 714 -3.10 -21.89 -37.74
N ARG A 715 -3.50 -21.00 -36.87
CA ARG A 715 -4.87 -20.87 -36.34
C ARG A 715 -5.24 -19.38 -36.15
N SER A 716 -6.53 -19.09 -36.25
CA SER A 716 -7.05 -17.77 -35.88
C SER A 716 -7.07 -17.59 -34.36
N VAL A 717 -7.41 -18.64 -33.62
CA VAL A 717 -7.40 -18.66 -32.16
C VAL A 717 -6.71 -19.93 -31.66
N PHE A 718 -5.87 -19.83 -30.63
CA PHE A 718 -5.10 -20.96 -30.11
C PHE A 718 -4.83 -20.81 -28.60
N LEU A 719 -4.12 -21.72 -27.97
CA LEU A 719 -3.66 -21.63 -26.59
C LEU A 719 -2.20 -21.17 -26.53
N PRO A 720 -1.80 -20.44 -25.47
CA PRO A 720 -0.39 -20.18 -25.23
C PRO A 720 0.35 -21.47 -24.88
N SER A 721 1.66 -21.52 -25.12
CA SER A 721 2.51 -22.60 -24.64
C SER A 721 2.97 -22.34 -23.21
N ILE A 722 3.45 -23.37 -22.52
CA ILE A 722 4.13 -23.22 -21.23
C ILE A 722 5.37 -22.36 -21.40
N TYR A 723 6.14 -22.58 -22.48
CA TYR A 723 7.36 -21.82 -22.76
C TYR A 723 7.12 -20.30 -22.91
N GLU A 724 6.01 -19.89 -23.50
CA GLU A 724 5.64 -18.48 -23.62
C GLU A 724 5.30 -17.84 -22.27
N MET A 725 4.66 -18.60 -21.39
CA MET A 725 4.23 -18.11 -20.07
C MET A 725 5.32 -18.21 -19.01
N PHE A 726 6.37 -18.97 -19.25
CA PHE A 726 7.48 -19.20 -18.33
C PHE A 726 8.79 -18.61 -18.87
N ASP A 727 9.58 -18.03 -17.97
CA ASP A 727 10.92 -17.55 -18.28
C ASP A 727 11.96 -18.42 -17.57
N PRO A 728 12.63 -19.33 -18.29
CA PRO A 728 13.62 -20.21 -17.67
C PRO A 728 14.89 -19.48 -17.19
N GLU A 729 15.06 -18.21 -17.57
CA GLU A 729 16.21 -17.38 -17.18
C GLU A 729 15.87 -16.43 -16.02
N ASP A 730 14.61 -16.32 -15.60
CA ASP A 730 14.21 -15.50 -14.46
C ASP A 730 14.63 -16.14 -13.13
N LYS A 731 15.81 -15.76 -12.65
CA LYS A 731 16.40 -16.27 -11.39
C LYS A 731 15.60 -15.87 -10.13
N ASN A 732 14.65 -14.97 -10.28
CA ASN A 732 13.81 -14.48 -9.17
C ASN A 732 12.44 -15.18 -9.12
N ALA A 733 12.15 -16.06 -10.08
CA ALA A 733 10.92 -16.84 -10.07
C ALA A 733 11.19 -18.20 -9.42
N ASP A 734 10.48 -18.51 -8.36
CA ASP A 734 10.44 -19.87 -7.83
C ASP A 734 9.61 -20.75 -8.76
N VAL A 735 10.17 -21.88 -9.19
CA VAL A 735 9.50 -22.82 -10.09
C VAL A 735 9.01 -23.99 -9.27
N TYR A 736 7.70 -24.05 -9.02
CA TYR A 736 7.06 -25.21 -8.43
C TYR A 736 6.55 -26.12 -9.55
N VAL A 737 7.29 -27.18 -9.80
CA VAL A 737 6.88 -28.22 -10.75
C VAL A 737 6.49 -29.44 -9.95
N ASN A 738 5.19 -29.67 -9.81
CA ASN A 738 4.70 -30.84 -9.08
C ASN A 738 4.93 -32.10 -9.92
N GLY A 739 5.99 -32.86 -9.61
CA GLY A 739 6.25 -34.20 -10.08
C GLY A 739 6.65 -34.40 -11.53
N SER A 740 6.58 -33.42 -12.40
CA SER A 740 6.97 -33.55 -13.80
C SER A 740 7.97 -32.48 -14.21
N ASN A 741 9.07 -32.88 -14.83
CA ASN A 741 9.88 -31.94 -15.59
C ASN A 741 9.05 -31.54 -16.83
N PRO A 742 8.42 -30.36 -16.86
CA PRO A 742 7.75 -29.92 -18.08
C PRO A 742 8.83 -29.82 -19.14
N PHE A 743 8.59 -30.42 -20.28
CA PHE A 743 9.44 -30.19 -21.42
C PHE A 743 9.22 -28.76 -21.92
N PHE A 744 10.01 -27.83 -21.41
CA PHE A 744 10.09 -26.49 -21.95
C PHE A 744 10.83 -26.55 -23.30
N LYS A 745 10.20 -27.15 -24.28
CA LYS A 745 10.66 -26.98 -25.65
C LYS A 745 10.36 -25.55 -26.06
N LYS A 746 11.20 -24.97 -26.87
CA LYS A 746 11.07 -23.60 -27.37
C LYS A 746 9.85 -23.50 -28.32
N GLU A 747 8.66 -23.62 -27.75
CA GLU A 747 7.37 -23.48 -28.46
C GLU A 747 6.94 -22.02 -28.57
N GLY A 748 7.79 -21.18 -29.13
CA GLY A 748 7.58 -19.73 -29.23
C GLY A 748 8.60 -18.92 -28.48
N SER A 749 8.34 -17.65 -28.32
CA SER A 749 9.17 -16.69 -27.60
C SER A 749 8.53 -16.35 -26.26
N VAL A 750 9.30 -16.34 -25.17
CA VAL A 750 8.84 -15.94 -23.84
C VAL A 750 8.12 -14.60 -23.91
N LEU A 751 6.95 -14.51 -23.28
CA LEU A 751 6.19 -13.26 -23.19
C LEU A 751 6.88 -12.29 -22.23
N PRO A 752 6.77 -11.00 -22.45
CA PRO A 752 7.32 -9.96 -21.57
C PRO A 752 6.90 -10.14 -20.12
N LYS A 753 7.76 -9.77 -19.18
CA LYS A 753 7.50 -9.91 -17.74
C LYS A 753 6.24 -9.16 -17.31
N GLN A 754 6.05 -7.94 -17.80
CA GLN A 754 4.86 -7.13 -17.53
C GLN A 754 3.57 -7.84 -17.98
N THR A 755 3.59 -8.55 -19.10
CA THR A 755 2.44 -9.37 -19.55
C THR A 755 2.18 -10.53 -18.61
N ARG A 756 3.23 -11.27 -18.27
CA ARG A 756 3.13 -12.45 -17.39
C ARG A 756 2.61 -12.05 -16.02
N ASN A 757 3.04 -10.89 -15.49
CA ASN A 757 2.60 -10.35 -14.21
C ASN A 757 1.09 -10.05 -14.14
N VAL A 758 0.43 -9.74 -15.26
CA VAL A 758 -1.04 -9.54 -15.28
C VAL A 758 -1.79 -10.83 -14.93
N PHE A 759 -1.20 -12.00 -15.16
CA PHE A 759 -1.79 -13.30 -14.87
C PHE A 759 -1.36 -13.86 -13.51
N VAL A 760 -0.53 -13.12 -12.77
CA VAL A 760 -0.16 -13.43 -11.40
C VAL A 760 -1.40 -13.24 -10.53
N GLN A 761 -1.79 -14.27 -9.81
CA GLN A 761 -2.92 -14.24 -8.88
C GLN A 761 -2.38 -14.08 -7.48
N SER A 762 -2.98 -13.17 -6.70
CA SER A 762 -2.90 -13.29 -5.27
C SER A 762 -3.54 -14.63 -4.89
N TYR A 763 -2.88 -15.39 -4.06
CA TYR A 763 -3.39 -16.65 -3.53
C TYR A 763 -4.75 -16.37 -2.90
N ASP A 764 -5.82 -16.96 -3.45
CA ASP A 764 -7.16 -16.77 -2.91
C ASP A 764 -7.37 -17.75 -1.77
N ASP A 765 -7.30 -17.22 -0.56
CA ASP A 765 -7.45 -17.97 0.68
C ASP A 765 -8.78 -18.73 0.81
N SER A 766 -9.83 -18.28 0.11
CA SER A 766 -11.17 -18.89 0.20
C SER A 766 -11.28 -20.23 -0.53
N VAL A 767 -10.37 -20.53 -1.47
CA VAL A 767 -10.46 -21.72 -2.34
C VAL A 767 -9.18 -22.58 -2.35
N ASN A 768 -8.09 -22.11 -1.78
CA ASN A 768 -6.79 -22.79 -1.67
C ASN A 768 -6.24 -23.36 -3.01
N ARG A 769 -6.59 -22.76 -4.14
CA ARG A 769 -6.18 -23.23 -5.46
C ARG A 769 -5.89 -22.08 -6.41
N LEU A 770 -4.71 -22.11 -7.03
CA LEU A 770 -4.42 -21.28 -8.19
C LEU A 770 -5.30 -21.73 -9.37
N ILE A 771 -5.76 -20.78 -10.18
CA ILE A 771 -6.49 -21.13 -11.41
C ILE A 771 -5.50 -21.70 -12.43
N CYS A 772 -5.49 -23.01 -12.57
CA CYS A 772 -4.73 -23.68 -13.62
C CYS A 772 -5.39 -23.49 -14.98
N ARG A 773 -4.60 -23.17 -15.98
CA ARG A 773 -5.06 -22.95 -17.35
C ARG A 773 -4.39 -23.95 -18.30
N TRP A 774 -5.15 -24.54 -19.22
CA TRP A 774 -4.62 -25.36 -20.28
C TRP A 774 -3.62 -24.60 -21.14
N SER A 775 -2.51 -25.24 -21.45
CA SER A 775 -1.57 -24.84 -22.49
C SER A 775 -1.71 -25.73 -23.74
N ARG A 776 -1.02 -25.38 -24.82
CA ARG A 776 -0.88 -26.24 -25.98
C ARG A 776 0.28 -27.27 -25.84
N SER A 777 1.06 -27.17 -24.78
CA SER A 777 2.27 -27.95 -24.56
C SER A 777 1.93 -29.33 -24.01
N PRO A 778 2.39 -30.47 -24.65
CA PRO A 778 2.27 -31.77 -24.06
C PRO A 778 3.21 -31.94 -22.86
N ALA A 779 2.81 -32.74 -21.89
CA ALA A 779 3.62 -33.15 -20.76
C ALA A 779 3.97 -34.64 -20.82
N TRP A 780 5.04 -35.03 -20.15
CA TRP A 780 5.66 -36.37 -20.34
C TRP A 780 5.71 -37.21 -19.07
N ARG A 781 5.50 -36.61 -17.91
CA ARG A 781 5.51 -37.26 -16.60
C ARG A 781 4.28 -36.91 -15.80
N ASP A 782 3.76 -37.87 -15.07
CA ASP A 782 2.72 -37.60 -14.08
C ASP A 782 3.29 -36.82 -12.85
N TYR A 783 2.40 -36.44 -11.96
CA TYR A 783 2.78 -35.77 -10.70
C TYR A 783 3.71 -36.59 -9.78
N SER A 784 3.80 -37.91 -10.01
CA SER A 784 4.70 -38.83 -9.29
C SER A 784 6.05 -39.00 -9.99
N GLY A 785 6.26 -38.32 -11.12
CA GLY A 785 7.50 -38.43 -11.91
C GLY A 785 7.57 -39.61 -12.88
N ASN A 786 6.49 -40.38 -13.04
CA ASN A 786 6.47 -41.52 -13.95
C ASN A 786 6.28 -41.06 -15.41
N PRO A 787 7.03 -41.60 -16.37
CA PRO A 787 6.87 -41.25 -17.77
C PRO A 787 5.55 -41.81 -18.33
N ILE A 788 4.66 -40.96 -18.81
CA ILE A 788 3.43 -41.32 -19.53
C ILE A 788 3.46 -40.62 -20.89
N GLN A 789 3.71 -41.41 -21.93
CA GLN A 789 3.79 -40.89 -23.29
C GLN A 789 2.42 -40.64 -23.91
N GLY A 790 2.28 -39.47 -24.56
CA GLY A 790 1.17 -39.20 -25.48
C GLY A 790 -0.19 -38.87 -24.84
N GLN A 791 -0.29 -38.79 -23.51
CA GLN A 791 -1.59 -38.60 -22.80
C GLN A 791 -1.69 -37.35 -21.91
N LEU A 792 -0.57 -36.79 -21.51
CA LEU A 792 -0.54 -35.66 -20.57
C LEU A 792 -0.37 -34.34 -21.29
N VAL A 793 -1.03 -33.31 -20.76
CA VAL A 793 -0.94 -31.92 -21.20
C VAL A 793 -0.57 -31.03 -20.02
N GLY A 794 0.33 -30.09 -20.25
CA GLY A 794 0.74 -29.13 -19.23
C GLY A 794 -0.30 -28.04 -19.03
N THR A 795 -0.48 -27.64 -17.77
CA THR A 795 -1.19 -26.43 -17.39
C THR A 795 -0.21 -25.41 -16.83
N TYR A 796 -0.63 -24.17 -16.76
CA TYR A 796 0.12 -23.09 -16.12
C TYR A 796 -0.74 -22.30 -15.18
N SER A 797 -0.12 -21.83 -14.10
CA SER A 797 -0.63 -20.78 -13.24
C SER A 797 0.53 -19.94 -12.73
N LEU A 798 0.26 -18.69 -12.43
CA LEU A 798 1.23 -17.75 -11.90
C LEU A 798 0.68 -17.21 -10.59
N GLY A 799 1.49 -17.21 -9.53
CA GLY A 799 1.12 -16.73 -8.21
C GLY A 799 2.23 -15.90 -7.57
N THR A 800 1.93 -15.26 -6.47
CA THR A 800 2.92 -14.64 -5.58
C THR A 800 2.92 -15.40 -4.26
N ASN A 801 4.12 -15.66 -3.71
CA ASN A 801 4.25 -16.16 -2.35
C ASN A 801 4.20 -14.98 -1.35
N ASN A 802 4.10 -15.26 -0.06
CA ASN A 802 4.02 -14.25 1.00
C ASN A 802 5.28 -13.37 1.13
N GLY A 803 6.37 -13.72 0.46
CA GLY A 803 7.56 -12.87 0.31
C GLY A 803 7.52 -11.97 -0.94
N GLY A 804 6.38 -11.84 -1.62
CA GLY A 804 6.24 -11.02 -2.83
C GLY A 804 6.93 -11.58 -4.07
N LYS A 805 7.53 -12.78 -4.00
CA LYS A 805 8.17 -13.41 -5.16
C LYS A 805 7.13 -14.07 -6.05
N THR A 806 7.20 -13.77 -7.33
CA THR A 806 6.38 -14.46 -8.33
C THR A 806 6.86 -15.90 -8.49
N PHE A 807 5.96 -16.83 -8.44
CA PHE A 807 6.25 -18.23 -8.75
C PHE A 807 5.42 -18.71 -9.95
N PHE A 808 6.00 -19.62 -10.70
CA PHE A 808 5.33 -20.32 -11.78
C PHE A 808 5.00 -21.74 -11.31
N TYR A 809 3.73 -22.10 -11.46
CA TYR A 809 3.25 -23.43 -11.12
C TYR A 809 2.76 -24.12 -12.39
N SER A 810 3.29 -25.31 -12.66
CA SER A 810 2.90 -26.13 -13.78
C SER A 810 2.58 -27.56 -13.33
N GLU A 811 1.43 -28.04 -13.72
CA GLU A 811 0.99 -29.42 -13.51
C GLU A 811 0.75 -30.11 -14.81
N SER A 812 0.84 -31.44 -14.77
CA SER A 812 0.49 -32.30 -15.85
C SER A 812 -0.86 -32.97 -15.58
N TYR A 813 -1.81 -32.78 -16.48
CA TYR A 813 -3.11 -33.42 -16.42
C TYR A 813 -3.33 -34.33 -17.59
N ASN A 814 -4.13 -35.39 -17.39
CA ASN A 814 -4.58 -36.18 -18.50
C ASN A 814 -5.34 -35.35 -19.54
N ALA A 815 -5.13 -35.59 -20.82
CA ALA A 815 -5.77 -34.86 -21.92
C ALA A 815 -7.31 -34.86 -21.82
N TRP A 816 -7.89 -35.87 -21.21
CA TRP A 816 -9.34 -35.99 -20.95
C TRP A 816 -9.83 -35.33 -19.63
N SER A 817 -8.95 -34.77 -18.84
CA SER A 817 -9.32 -33.97 -17.68
C SER A 817 -9.90 -32.59 -18.09
N SER A 818 -10.67 -31.97 -17.20
CA SER A 818 -11.21 -30.63 -17.45
C SER A 818 -10.42 -29.59 -16.68
N ASN A 819 -10.05 -28.51 -17.36
CA ASN A 819 -9.45 -27.31 -16.76
C ASN A 819 -9.91 -26.05 -17.48
N LYS A 820 -9.72 -24.90 -16.85
CA LYS A 820 -9.96 -23.58 -17.46
C LYS A 820 -8.94 -23.31 -18.57
N PHE A 821 -9.22 -22.36 -19.43
CA PHE A 821 -8.31 -21.97 -20.51
C PHE A 821 -8.47 -20.50 -20.90
N SER A 822 -7.38 -19.86 -21.30
CA SER A 822 -7.33 -18.49 -21.81
C SER A 822 -6.92 -18.50 -23.28
N PRO A 823 -7.85 -18.30 -24.21
CA PRO A 823 -7.53 -18.23 -25.64
C PRO A 823 -6.66 -17.04 -26.00
N VAL A 824 -5.84 -17.22 -27.01
CA VAL A 824 -4.99 -16.18 -27.61
C VAL A 824 -5.23 -16.08 -29.11
N PHE A 825 -5.05 -14.89 -29.62
CA PHE A 825 -5.04 -14.61 -31.08
C PHE A 825 -4.21 -13.35 -31.35
N THR A 826 -3.93 -13.07 -32.59
CA THR A 826 -3.25 -11.82 -32.96
C THR A 826 -4.15 -10.90 -33.77
N LEU A 827 -3.93 -9.58 -33.61
CA LEU A 827 -4.48 -8.56 -34.49
C LEU A 827 -3.34 -7.79 -35.18
N PRO A 828 -3.60 -7.10 -36.31
CA PRO A 828 -2.62 -6.16 -36.87
C PRO A 828 -2.19 -5.14 -35.82
N SER A 829 -0.90 -4.89 -35.71
CA SER A 829 -0.36 -3.92 -34.75
C SER A 829 -0.83 -2.47 -35.03
N THR A 830 -1.29 -2.21 -36.24
CA THR A 830 -1.90 -0.94 -36.69
C THR A 830 -3.38 -0.79 -36.30
N THR A 831 -3.99 -1.85 -35.74
CA THR A 831 -5.38 -1.80 -35.26
C THR A 831 -5.54 -0.70 -34.23
N LYS A 832 -6.55 0.16 -34.38
CA LYS A 832 -6.77 1.32 -33.53
C LYS A 832 -7.45 0.92 -32.21
N VAL A 833 -7.15 1.68 -31.18
CA VAL A 833 -7.69 1.51 -29.81
C VAL A 833 -8.36 2.80 -29.37
N GLY A 834 -9.61 2.73 -28.94
CA GLY A 834 -10.36 3.89 -28.42
C GLY A 834 -9.94 4.31 -27.00
N ASN A 835 -10.42 5.46 -26.56
CA ASN A 835 -10.17 5.97 -25.20
C ASN A 835 -10.70 5.06 -24.09
N ASP A 836 -11.74 4.31 -24.37
CA ASP A 836 -12.33 3.28 -23.49
C ASP A 836 -11.56 1.94 -23.57
N LYS A 837 -10.40 1.96 -24.24
CA LYS A 837 -9.54 0.81 -24.53
C LYS A 837 -10.20 -0.26 -25.40
N LYS A 838 -11.31 0.05 -26.08
CA LYS A 838 -11.92 -0.87 -27.03
C LYS A 838 -11.16 -0.86 -28.35
N ILE A 839 -11.06 -2.05 -28.92
CA ILE A 839 -10.52 -2.22 -30.27
C ILE A 839 -11.50 -1.63 -31.30
N LEU A 840 -10.97 -0.78 -32.16
CA LEU A 840 -11.68 -0.16 -33.27
C LEU A 840 -11.30 -0.88 -34.58
N LEU A 841 -12.22 -1.63 -35.16
CA LEU A 841 -12.03 -2.39 -36.39
C LEU A 841 -13.02 -1.98 -37.46
#